data_85174bf7c1c12735a0104c145e2a6199
#
_entry.id   85174bf7c1c12735a0104c145e2a6199
#
_cell.length_a   1.000
_cell.length_b   1.000
_cell.length_c   1.000
_cell.angle_alpha   90.00
_cell.angle_beta   90.00
_cell.angle_gamma   90.00
#
_symmetry.space_group_name_H-M   'P 1'
#
loop_
_entity.id
_entity.type
_entity.pdbx_description
1 polymer ?
#
loop_
_entity_poly.entity_id
_entity_poly.type
_entity_poly.pdbx_seq_one_letter_code
_entity_poly.pdbx_strand_id
1 'polypeptide(L)'
;MKRKQCLCLTILLMSALCCAFPSVIRSQDSSSHKFNAMDEFQIQTATDPQISPDGKKIVYVRRFADPMTDKRYSNLWIINSDGTDHRPLSTGNRMDAYPRWSPDGGRIAYLSDADGKQQIYIRWMDTGQTARITNLEQSPDAIAWSPDGKMLSFSSLVLGKGPHLADLPSPPSGAKWADPPTAYDRLVYRFNGSGYLKPGFMQIFVVSAEGGAPRQISNGNFPNGGNEFGPSRASWTPDGKYLIVSANRHPESDHEYFDTEVYEFNVADGSLRPLTSRKGPDESPEVSPNGKLIAYTGYDDRYQGHQTTKLYLMNRDGSGSHSVSDKLDRDIQNPQWAFDNTGVFFRYDDQGDSKIGFYSAEGVFKKVADHLASTTGAGGSGTFSLAHSGLIAMTYGRTDNPGDIAILNNGAMKVLTSLNQELFDQKKPGHVEEITYQSSKDNRTIQGWIVHPPDFDPTKKYPLILEIHGGPFADYGDRFDLEKQVYAAKGYVVLYTNPRGSTSYGEEFANLIHHAYPGDDFYDLNSGVDAVIAKGYIDTNNLFVTGGSGGGVLTCWTIELTERFRAAASLYPVINWYSFALTSDIPFITKYWFPGLPWENTDNYMQRSLTNLVAKVKTPTLVMTGEADYRTPISEAEQFYEALKLLNVDTVLVRVPEEPHGISRRPSHHIAKMLYISGWFEQHKSKE
;
A
#
# COMPACT_ATOMS: atom_id res chain seq x y z
N MET A 1 -44.26 -45.57 -61.87
CA MET A 1 -44.82 -44.90 -63.01
C MET A 1 -44.76 -43.43 -62.87
N LYS A 2 -43.88 -42.74 -63.61
CA LYS A 2 -44.15 -41.64 -64.57
C LYS A 2 -45.13 -40.57 -64.05
N ARG A 3 -44.78 -39.26 -63.90
CA ARG A 3 -44.17 -38.25 -64.80
C ARG A 3 -44.13 -36.94 -64.06
N LYS A 4 -43.01 -36.20 -64.04
CA LYS A 4 -42.65 -35.00 -64.82
C LYS A 4 -43.44 -33.70 -64.57
N GLN A 5 -42.67 -32.74 -64.09
CA GLN A 5 -42.49 -31.32 -64.51
C GLN A 5 -43.72 -30.38 -64.55
N CYS A 6 -43.60 -29.23 -63.86
CA CYS A 6 -43.31 -27.98 -64.56
C CYS A 6 -43.05 -26.82 -63.63
N LEU A 7 -42.15 -25.97 -63.99
CA LEU A 7 -41.63 -24.74 -63.53
C LEU A 7 -42.66 -23.60 -63.60
N CYS A 8 -42.82 -22.74 -62.55
CA CYS A 8 -43.26 -21.38 -62.79
C CYS A 8 -42.71 -20.47 -61.67
N LEU A 9 -41.93 -19.51 -62.11
CA LEU A 9 -41.27 -18.45 -61.40
C LEU A 9 -42.31 -17.36 -61.07
N THR A 10 -42.45 -16.98 -59.82
CA THR A 10 -43.12 -15.71 -59.45
C THR A 10 -42.32 -15.01 -58.36
N ILE A 11 -41.69 -13.93 -58.78
CA ILE A 11 -40.97 -12.96 -57.91
C ILE A 11 -42.01 -12.15 -57.16
N LEU A 12 -42.02 -12.23 -55.84
CA LEU A 12 -42.69 -11.25 -54.98
C LEU A 12 -41.65 -10.48 -54.18
N LEU A 13 -41.49 -9.21 -54.52
CA LEU A 13 -40.76 -8.23 -53.67
C LEU A 13 -41.51 -8.09 -52.35
N MET A 14 -40.88 -8.47 -51.26
CA MET A 14 -41.20 -8.01 -49.91
C MET A 14 -40.14 -7.01 -49.49
N SER A 15 -40.52 -5.72 -49.47
CA SER A 15 -39.78 -4.63 -48.90
C SER A 15 -39.69 -4.83 -47.38
N ALA A 16 -38.53 -5.29 -46.89
CA ALA A 16 -38.21 -5.27 -45.48
C ALA A 16 -37.81 -3.84 -45.04
N LEU A 17 -38.68 -3.21 -44.29
CA LEU A 17 -38.41 -1.95 -43.59
C LEU A 17 -37.47 -2.26 -42.45
N CYS A 18 -36.14 -2.14 -42.65
CA CYS A 18 -35.16 -2.13 -41.59
C CYS A 18 -35.30 -0.83 -40.82
N CYS A 19 -35.94 -0.89 -39.66
CA CYS A 19 -35.78 0.16 -38.63
C CYS A 19 -34.32 0.16 -38.18
N ALA A 20 -33.49 0.99 -38.81
CA ALA A 20 -32.18 1.32 -38.31
C ALA A 20 -32.36 2.17 -37.04
N PHE A 21 -32.26 1.58 -35.86
CA PHE A 21 -31.93 2.31 -34.66
C PHE A 21 -30.51 2.86 -34.86
N PRO A 22 -30.29 4.18 -34.80
CA PRO A 22 -28.93 4.68 -34.75
C PRO A 22 -28.37 4.24 -33.41
N SER A 23 -27.54 3.19 -33.40
CA SER A 23 -26.60 2.98 -32.34
C SER A 23 -25.69 4.22 -32.28
N VAL A 24 -26.02 5.14 -31.41
CA VAL A 24 -25.07 6.20 -30.99
C VAL A 24 -23.95 5.47 -30.25
N ILE A 25 -23.06 4.86 -31.02
CA ILE A 25 -21.69 4.65 -30.56
C ILE A 25 -21.16 6.08 -30.44
N ARG A 26 -21.28 6.68 -29.24
CA ARG A 26 -20.42 7.78 -28.88
C ARG A 26 -18.99 7.22 -29.05
N SER A 27 -18.34 7.56 -30.15
CA SER A 27 -16.90 7.45 -30.22
C SER A 27 -16.37 8.17 -28.99
N GLN A 28 -15.85 7.41 -28.01
CA GLN A 28 -14.97 8.01 -27.02
C GLN A 28 -13.91 8.74 -27.83
N ASP A 29 -13.78 10.02 -27.53
CA ASP A 29 -12.82 10.90 -28.19
C ASP A 29 -11.42 10.33 -27.90
N SER A 30 -10.96 9.44 -28.74
CA SER A 30 -9.65 8.77 -28.65
C SER A 30 -8.50 9.75 -28.92
N SER A 31 -8.82 11.02 -29.16
CA SER A 31 -7.88 12.10 -29.44
C SER A 31 -7.59 13.01 -28.25
N SER A 32 -8.10 12.72 -27.04
CA SER A 32 -7.78 13.53 -25.87
C SER A 32 -6.33 13.26 -25.43
N HIS A 33 -5.46 14.24 -25.66
CA HIS A 33 -4.08 14.25 -25.17
C HIS A 33 -3.96 14.44 -23.64
N LYS A 34 -5.07 14.36 -22.90
CA LYS A 34 -5.13 14.52 -21.44
C LYS A 34 -5.43 13.20 -20.77
N PHE A 35 -4.91 13.02 -19.57
CA PHE A 35 -5.25 11.84 -18.76
C PHE A 35 -6.74 11.80 -18.46
N ASN A 36 -7.28 10.59 -18.42
CA ASN A 36 -8.66 10.31 -18.01
C ASN A 36 -8.70 9.06 -17.12
N ALA A 37 -9.81 8.81 -16.45
CA ALA A 37 -9.93 7.73 -15.49
C ALA A 37 -9.73 6.33 -16.10
N MET A 38 -10.01 6.13 -17.41
CA MET A 38 -9.80 4.85 -18.08
C MET A 38 -8.33 4.51 -18.33
N ASP A 39 -7.42 5.50 -18.22
CA ASP A 39 -5.98 5.28 -18.31
C ASP A 39 -5.47 4.41 -17.13
N GLU A 40 -6.29 4.21 -16.09
CA GLU A 40 -6.11 3.22 -15.02
C GLU A 40 -5.76 1.82 -15.54
N PHE A 41 -6.40 1.39 -16.65
CA PHE A 41 -6.12 0.11 -17.28
C PHE A 41 -4.84 0.08 -18.13
N GLN A 42 -4.23 1.23 -18.39
CA GLN A 42 -3.03 1.33 -19.22
C GLN A 42 -1.77 1.47 -18.39
N ILE A 43 -1.89 2.02 -17.15
CA ILE A 43 -0.73 2.23 -16.28
C ILE A 43 -0.17 0.90 -15.82
N GLN A 44 1.15 0.78 -15.95
CA GLN A 44 1.91 -0.36 -15.48
C GLN A 44 2.97 0.10 -14.49
N THR A 45 3.25 -0.73 -13.49
CA THR A 45 4.25 -0.42 -12.49
C THR A 45 5.24 -1.57 -12.31
N ALA A 46 6.52 -1.23 -12.14
CA ALA A 46 7.55 -2.18 -11.75
C ALA A 46 7.66 -2.22 -10.23
N THR A 47 7.74 -3.43 -9.66
CA THR A 47 7.93 -3.64 -8.22
C THR A 47 8.92 -4.78 -7.98
N ASP A 48 9.49 -4.84 -6.77
CA ASP A 48 10.35 -5.92 -6.26
C ASP A 48 11.48 -6.33 -7.24
N PRO A 49 12.34 -5.39 -7.70
CA PRO A 49 13.49 -5.74 -8.53
C PRO A 49 14.50 -6.56 -7.74
N GLN A 50 14.92 -7.69 -8.31
CA GLN A 50 15.90 -8.60 -7.74
C GLN A 50 17.06 -8.77 -8.72
N ILE A 51 18.20 -8.20 -8.38
CA ILE A 51 19.41 -8.36 -9.18
C ILE A 51 20.05 -9.73 -8.89
N SER A 52 20.55 -10.38 -9.94
CA SER A 52 21.26 -11.66 -9.78
C SER A 52 22.55 -11.48 -8.98
N PRO A 53 23.04 -12.52 -8.27
CA PRO A 53 24.24 -12.44 -7.46
C PRO A 53 25.46 -11.91 -8.24
N ASP A 54 25.60 -12.27 -9.53
CA ASP A 54 26.67 -11.80 -10.41
C ASP A 54 26.48 -10.39 -10.98
N GLY A 55 25.33 -9.75 -10.67
CA GLY A 55 24.98 -8.39 -11.07
C GLY A 55 24.57 -8.23 -12.55
N LYS A 56 24.37 -9.30 -13.31
CA LYS A 56 24.13 -9.22 -14.75
C LYS A 56 22.66 -9.13 -15.15
N LYS A 57 21.75 -9.65 -14.32
CA LYS A 57 20.34 -9.74 -14.65
C LYS A 57 19.49 -9.22 -13.50
N ILE A 58 18.36 -8.61 -13.85
CA ILE A 58 17.36 -8.13 -12.90
C ILE A 58 16.05 -8.81 -13.26
N VAL A 59 15.47 -9.56 -12.31
CA VAL A 59 14.07 -9.99 -12.39
C VAL A 59 13.23 -9.03 -11.56
N TYR A 60 12.05 -8.69 -12.05
CA TYR A 60 11.12 -7.81 -11.35
C TYR A 60 9.68 -8.20 -11.61
N VAL A 61 8.77 -7.68 -10.80
CA VAL A 61 7.33 -7.88 -10.93
C VAL A 61 6.74 -6.70 -11.70
N ARG A 62 6.10 -6.97 -12.84
CA ARG A 62 5.33 -5.98 -13.61
C ARG A 62 3.85 -6.15 -13.31
N ARG A 63 3.23 -5.10 -12.77
CA ARG A 63 1.80 -5.05 -12.45
C ARG A 63 1.03 -4.36 -13.55
N PHE A 64 -0.17 -4.85 -13.82
CA PHE A 64 -1.09 -4.29 -14.82
C PHE A 64 -2.53 -4.57 -14.42
N ALA A 65 -3.47 -3.83 -15.01
CA ALA A 65 -4.90 -4.02 -14.85
C ALA A 65 -5.51 -4.57 -16.16
N ASP A 66 -6.49 -5.49 -16.04
CA ASP A 66 -7.17 -6.07 -17.18
C ASP A 66 -8.65 -5.60 -17.22
N PRO A 67 -9.06 -4.86 -18.26
CA PRO A 67 -10.42 -4.34 -18.37
C PRO A 67 -11.48 -5.43 -18.57
N MET A 68 -11.12 -6.61 -19.08
CA MET A 68 -12.09 -7.69 -19.32
C MET A 68 -12.49 -8.42 -18.04
N THR A 69 -11.59 -8.49 -17.07
CA THR A 69 -11.83 -9.18 -15.78
C THR A 69 -12.00 -8.22 -14.63
N ASP A 70 -11.73 -6.93 -14.84
CA ASP A 70 -11.72 -5.87 -13.82
C ASP A 70 -10.84 -6.25 -12.62
N LYS A 71 -9.64 -6.76 -12.91
CA LYS A 71 -8.67 -7.21 -11.92
C LYS A 71 -7.29 -6.68 -12.21
N ARG A 72 -6.48 -6.61 -11.17
CA ARG A 72 -5.04 -6.37 -11.26
C ARG A 72 -4.32 -7.71 -11.26
N TYR A 73 -3.29 -7.81 -12.10
CA TYR A 73 -2.43 -8.99 -12.24
C TYR A 73 -0.96 -8.57 -12.16
N SER A 74 -0.10 -9.56 -12.01
CA SER A 74 1.34 -9.35 -12.02
C SER A 74 2.06 -10.51 -12.66
N ASN A 75 3.10 -10.20 -13.44
CA ASN A 75 3.96 -11.20 -14.07
C ASN A 75 5.43 -10.88 -13.84
N LEU A 76 6.27 -11.90 -13.91
CA LEU A 76 7.71 -11.74 -13.80
C LEU A 76 8.30 -11.31 -15.13
N TRP A 77 9.17 -10.31 -15.09
CA TRP A 77 9.97 -9.81 -16.20
C TRP A 77 11.44 -9.87 -15.87
N ILE A 78 12.29 -9.96 -16.90
CA ILE A 78 13.73 -9.94 -16.75
C ILE A 78 14.36 -8.95 -17.72
N ILE A 79 15.43 -8.33 -17.29
CA ILE A 79 16.26 -7.42 -18.08
C ILE A 79 17.73 -7.59 -17.69
N ASN A 80 18.64 -7.46 -18.62
CA ASN A 80 20.07 -7.38 -18.29
C ASN A 80 20.40 -6.03 -17.62
N SER A 81 21.40 -6.00 -16.77
CA SER A 81 21.84 -4.76 -16.09
C SER A 81 22.39 -3.67 -17.05
N ASP A 82 22.71 -4.02 -18.29
CA ASP A 82 23.02 -3.06 -19.35
C ASP A 82 21.80 -2.47 -20.07
N GLY A 83 20.59 -3.03 -19.80
CA GLY A 83 19.31 -2.65 -20.40
C GLY A 83 18.89 -3.51 -21.58
N THR A 84 19.67 -4.51 -21.97
CA THR A 84 19.34 -5.43 -23.08
C THR A 84 18.48 -6.61 -22.59
N ASP A 85 17.94 -7.42 -23.53
CA ASP A 85 17.14 -8.63 -23.27
C ASP A 85 15.95 -8.40 -22.32
N HIS A 86 15.22 -7.30 -22.49
CA HIS A 86 14.01 -7.00 -21.71
C HIS A 86 12.83 -7.83 -22.24
N ARG A 87 12.36 -8.78 -21.42
CA ARG A 87 11.31 -9.73 -21.81
C ARG A 87 10.56 -10.33 -20.63
N PRO A 88 9.33 -10.86 -20.84
CA PRO A 88 8.62 -11.58 -19.80
C PRO A 88 9.29 -12.91 -19.47
N LEU A 89 9.28 -13.30 -18.21
CA LEU A 89 9.54 -14.66 -17.73
C LEU A 89 8.25 -15.43 -17.53
N SER A 90 7.17 -14.75 -17.23
CA SER A 90 5.83 -15.32 -17.10
C SER A 90 4.80 -14.39 -17.74
N THR A 91 3.64 -14.92 -18.08
CA THR A 91 2.54 -14.19 -18.73
C THR A 91 1.19 -14.72 -18.26
N GLY A 92 0.13 -13.98 -18.56
CA GLY A 92 -1.25 -14.36 -18.31
C GLY A 92 -1.88 -13.67 -17.10
N ASN A 93 -3.17 -13.90 -16.94
CA ASN A 93 -4.00 -13.29 -15.90
C ASN A 93 -3.85 -14.07 -14.58
N ARG A 94 -2.74 -13.83 -13.90
CA ARG A 94 -2.35 -14.43 -12.62
C ARG A 94 -1.50 -13.49 -11.81
N MET A 95 -1.29 -13.83 -10.53
CA MET A 95 -0.47 -13.10 -9.60
C MET A 95 0.87 -13.82 -9.42
N ASP A 96 1.90 -13.41 -10.16
CA ASP A 96 3.28 -13.82 -9.93
C ASP A 96 3.98 -12.73 -9.11
N ALA A 97 4.61 -13.11 -8.01
CA ALA A 97 5.18 -12.16 -7.04
C ALA A 97 6.41 -12.73 -6.32
N TYR A 98 7.11 -11.86 -5.63
CA TYR A 98 8.17 -12.20 -4.70
C TYR A 98 9.31 -13.05 -5.34
N PRO A 99 9.87 -12.66 -6.51
CA PRO A 99 10.96 -13.41 -7.12
C PRO A 99 12.22 -13.35 -6.24
N ARG A 100 12.92 -14.48 -6.10
CA ARG A 100 14.18 -14.56 -5.33
C ARG A 100 15.16 -15.43 -6.06
N TRP A 101 16.34 -14.89 -6.37
CA TRP A 101 17.43 -15.64 -6.96
C TRP A 101 17.99 -16.66 -5.98
N SER A 102 18.31 -17.87 -6.48
CA SER A 102 19.15 -18.79 -5.73
C SER A 102 20.57 -18.21 -5.56
N PRO A 103 21.32 -18.60 -4.52
CA PRO A 103 22.66 -18.05 -4.27
C PRO A 103 23.66 -18.22 -5.42
N ASP A 104 23.48 -19.27 -6.23
CA ASP A 104 24.27 -19.55 -7.43
C ASP A 104 23.81 -18.78 -8.68
N GLY A 105 22.67 -18.08 -8.60
CA GLY A 105 22.07 -17.37 -9.73
C GLY A 105 21.45 -18.28 -10.81
N GLY A 106 21.40 -19.57 -10.59
CA GLY A 106 20.89 -20.56 -11.55
C GLY A 106 19.36 -20.70 -11.55
N ARG A 107 18.69 -20.29 -10.48
CA ARG A 107 17.25 -20.48 -10.30
C ARG A 107 16.60 -19.22 -9.72
N ILE A 108 15.29 -19.09 -9.97
CA ILE A 108 14.42 -18.08 -9.34
C ILE A 108 13.26 -18.82 -8.64
N ALA A 109 13.14 -18.65 -7.32
CA ALA A 109 11.93 -19.01 -6.60
C ALA A 109 10.96 -17.84 -6.60
N TYR A 110 9.66 -18.10 -6.72
CA TYR A 110 8.63 -17.04 -6.70
C TYR A 110 7.30 -17.62 -6.25
N LEU A 111 6.38 -16.73 -5.88
CA LEU A 111 4.99 -17.06 -5.54
C LEU A 111 4.12 -16.89 -6.77
N SER A 112 3.19 -17.82 -7.00
CA SER A 112 2.23 -17.75 -8.11
C SER A 112 0.92 -18.46 -7.76
N ASP A 113 -0.20 -17.91 -8.24
CA ASP A 113 -1.54 -18.51 -8.22
C ASP A 113 -1.92 -19.20 -9.52
N ALA A 114 -0.95 -19.52 -10.39
CA ALA A 114 -1.15 -20.11 -11.72
C ALA A 114 -2.05 -21.36 -11.71
N ASP A 115 -2.01 -22.16 -10.64
CA ASP A 115 -2.84 -23.35 -10.43
C ASP A 115 -4.02 -23.09 -9.47
N GLY A 116 -4.47 -21.84 -9.35
CA GLY A 116 -5.66 -21.42 -8.61
C GLY A 116 -5.42 -20.96 -7.17
N LYS A 117 -4.38 -21.43 -6.49
CA LYS A 117 -3.93 -20.96 -5.17
C LYS A 117 -2.46 -20.61 -5.20
N GLN A 118 -2.08 -19.58 -4.46
CA GLN A 118 -0.67 -19.20 -4.35
C GLN A 118 0.19 -20.34 -3.79
N GLN A 119 1.24 -20.67 -4.54
CA GLN A 119 2.21 -21.70 -4.21
C GLN A 119 3.62 -21.21 -4.52
N ILE A 120 4.64 -21.93 -4.07
CA ILE A 120 6.04 -21.68 -4.42
C ILE A 120 6.36 -22.40 -5.73
N TYR A 121 6.91 -21.65 -6.68
CA TYR A 121 7.44 -22.16 -7.94
C TYR A 121 8.94 -21.89 -8.03
N ILE A 122 9.66 -22.77 -8.70
CA ILE A 122 11.07 -22.56 -9.08
C ILE A 122 11.19 -22.60 -10.59
N ARG A 123 11.90 -21.60 -11.14
CA ARG A 123 12.30 -21.53 -12.54
C ARG A 123 13.81 -21.74 -12.65
N TRP A 124 14.23 -22.70 -13.47
CA TRP A 124 15.62 -22.91 -13.87
C TRP A 124 15.99 -21.98 -15.01
N MET A 125 17.06 -21.22 -14.87
CA MET A 125 17.39 -20.14 -15.79
C MET A 125 18.14 -20.61 -17.04
N ASP A 126 18.76 -21.78 -17.01
CA ASP A 126 19.44 -22.42 -18.13
C ASP A 126 18.46 -23.10 -19.10
N THR A 127 17.49 -23.82 -18.58
CA THR A 127 16.49 -24.57 -19.39
C THR A 127 15.21 -23.80 -19.60
N GLY A 128 14.91 -22.79 -18.76
CA GLY A 128 13.63 -22.07 -18.75
C GLY A 128 12.46 -22.88 -18.18
N GLN A 129 12.70 -24.10 -17.72
CA GLN A 129 11.67 -24.95 -17.10
C GLN A 129 11.20 -24.33 -15.77
N THR A 130 9.95 -24.62 -15.41
CA THR A 130 9.33 -24.17 -14.16
C THR A 130 8.61 -25.34 -13.51
N ALA A 131 8.76 -25.50 -12.21
CA ALA A 131 8.05 -26.49 -11.41
C ALA A 131 7.41 -25.85 -10.18
N ARG A 132 6.21 -26.32 -9.84
CA ARG A 132 5.56 -26.04 -8.56
C ARG A 132 6.20 -26.91 -7.47
N ILE A 133 6.72 -26.28 -6.42
CA ILE A 133 7.47 -26.97 -5.35
C ILE A 133 6.55 -27.33 -4.17
N THR A 134 5.47 -26.56 -3.97
CA THR A 134 4.54 -26.79 -2.84
C THR A 134 3.14 -27.11 -3.30
N ASN A 135 2.36 -27.77 -2.44
CA ASN A 135 0.93 -27.97 -2.59
C ASN A 135 0.26 -27.79 -1.23
N LEU A 136 0.20 -26.54 -0.77
CA LEU A 136 -0.28 -26.16 0.55
C LEU A 136 -1.77 -25.81 0.51
N GLU A 137 -2.46 -26.09 1.59
CA GLU A 137 -3.84 -25.64 1.79
C GLU A 137 -3.92 -24.12 2.08
N GLN A 138 -2.99 -23.62 2.89
CA GLN A 138 -2.84 -22.19 3.17
C GLN A 138 -1.68 -21.63 2.34
N SER A 139 -1.84 -20.43 1.80
CA SER A 139 -0.84 -19.81 0.92
C SER A 139 0.50 -19.60 1.63
N PRO A 140 1.63 -19.95 1.00
CA PRO A 140 2.96 -19.59 1.48
C PRO A 140 3.27 -18.12 1.18
N ASP A 141 4.14 -17.50 1.99
CA ASP A 141 4.66 -16.15 1.76
C ASP A 141 6.10 -16.01 2.27
N ALA A 142 6.74 -14.84 2.05
CA ALA A 142 8.05 -14.46 2.59
C ALA A 142 9.16 -15.50 2.34
N ILE A 143 9.27 -15.99 1.10
CA ILE A 143 10.25 -17.00 0.75
C ILE A 143 11.70 -16.50 0.84
N ALA A 144 12.62 -17.36 1.35
CA ALA A 144 14.04 -17.10 1.33
C ALA A 144 14.83 -18.41 1.06
N TRP A 145 15.87 -18.30 0.22
CA TRP A 145 16.77 -19.41 -0.05
C TRP A 145 17.73 -19.69 1.09
N SER A 146 18.00 -20.94 1.38
CA SER A 146 19.17 -21.33 2.18
C SER A 146 20.46 -20.97 1.45
N PRO A 147 21.57 -20.69 2.17
CA PRO A 147 22.84 -20.29 1.55
C PRO A 147 23.43 -21.29 0.56
N ASP A 148 23.14 -22.59 0.75
CA ASP A 148 23.57 -23.66 -0.15
C ASP A 148 22.62 -23.89 -1.35
N GLY A 149 21.51 -23.13 -1.42
CA GLY A 149 20.50 -23.21 -2.48
C GLY A 149 19.69 -24.51 -2.49
N LYS A 150 19.72 -25.32 -1.40
CA LYS A 150 19.01 -26.60 -1.36
C LYS A 150 17.63 -26.52 -0.73
N MET A 151 17.37 -25.49 0.05
CA MET A 151 16.10 -25.31 0.77
C MET A 151 15.54 -23.90 0.56
N LEU A 152 14.24 -23.78 0.78
CA LEU A 152 13.52 -22.51 0.93
C LEU A 152 12.88 -22.47 2.31
N SER A 153 12.99 -21.35 3.03
CA SER A 153 12.11 -21.02 4.14
C SER A 153 10.95 -20.19 3.64
N PHE A 154 9.81 -20.28 4.30
CA PHE A 154 8.61 -19.48 4.03
C PHE A 154 7.71 -19.44 5.26
N SER A 155 6.79 -18.49 5.30
CA SER A 155 5.71 -18.42 6.29
C SER A 155 4.40 -18.91 5.70
N SER A 156 3.55 -19.52 6.54
CA SER A 156 2.18 -19.91 6.18
C SER A 156 1.31 -20.02 7.43
N LEU A 157 0.00 -19.77 7.28
CA LEU A 157 -0.96 -19.91 8.37
C LEU A 157 -1.13 -21.37 8.77
N VAL A 158 -0.92 -21.66 10.05
CA VAL A 158 -1.30 -22.94 10.65
C VAL A 158 -2.63 -22.76 11.36
N LEU A 159 -3.66 -23.43 10.85
CA LEU A 159 -4.99 -23.34 11.41
C LEU A 159 -5.01 -23.92 12.83
N GLY A 160 -5.57 -23.15 13.75
CA GLY A 160 -5.88 -23.55 15.12
C GLY A 160 -7.32 -23.99 15.27
N LYS A 161 -7.66 -24.45 16.46
CA LYS A 161 -9.05 -24.61 16.86
C LYS A 161 -9.54 -23.30 17.45
N GLY A 162 -10.65 -22.78 16.92
CA GLY A 162 -11.36 -21.68 17.56
C GLY A 162 -11.97 -22.10 18.90
N PRO A 163 -12.57 -21.15 19.65
CA PRO A 163 -13.27 -21.48 20.90
C PRO A 163 -14.38 -22.50 20.65
N HIS A 164 -14.39 -23.57 21.42
CA HIS A 164 -15.43 -24.60 21.37
C HIS A 164 -16.50 -24.33 22.43
N LEU A 165 -17.69 -23.95 22.00
CA LEU A 165 -18.80 -23.60 22.90
C LEU A 165 -19.81 -24.74 23.05
N ALA A 166 -20.01 -25.52 21.98
CA ALA A 166 -20.95 -26.64 21.95
C ALA A 166 -20.71 -27.54 20.75
N ASP A 167 -21.07 -28.80 20.83
CA ASP A 167 -21.17 -29.70 19.69
C ASP A 167 -22.45 -29.39 18.90
N LEU A 168 -22.30 -28.94 17.66
CA LEU A 168 -23.43 -28.66 16.79
C LEU A 168 -23.90 -29.93 16.10
N PRO A 169 -25.23 -30.13 15.94
CA PRO A 169 -25.77 -31.30 15.25
C PRO A 169 -25.38 -31.26 13.77
N SER A 170 -25.07 -32.43 13.21
CA SER A 170 -24.87 -32.57 11.78
C SER A 170 -26.16 -32.45 10.99
N PRO A 171 -26.15 -31.86 9.78
CA PRO A 171 -27.34 -31.81 8.94
C PRO A 171 -27.82 -33.24 8.60
N PRO A 172 -29.13 -33.48 8.51
CA PRO A 172 -29.66 -34.73 7.97
C PRO A 172 -29.15 -35.03 6.59
N SER A 173 -29.10 -36.30 6.23
CA SER A 173 -28.63 -36.71 4.89
C SER A 173 -29.40 -35.99 3.79
N GLY A 174 -28.70 -35.33 2.86
CA GLY A 174 -29.28 -34.56 1.76
C GLY A 174 -29.76 -33.15 2.09
N ALA A 175 -29.73 -32.73 3.37
CA ALA A 175 -30.04 -31.36 3.74
C ALA A 175 -28.87 -30.42 3.45
N LYS A 176 -29.17 -29.18 3.01
CA LYS A 176 -28.20 -28.10 2.79
C LYS A 176 -28.45 -27.05 3.87
N TRP A 177 -27.72 -27.15 4.98
CA TRP A 177 -27.73 -26.12 6.01
C TRP A 177 -26.76 -24.99 5.61
N ALA A 178 -26.99 -23.80 6.17
CA ALA A 178 -26.04 -22.71 6.13
C ALA A 178 -24.77 -23.09 6.91
N ASP A 179 -23.66 -22.39 6.63
CA ASP A 179 -22.43 -22.54 7.39
C ASP A 179 -22.68 -22.26 8.89
N PRO A 180 -22.03 -22.99 9.79
CA PRO A 180 -22.21 -22.78 11.22
C PRO A 180 -21.68 -21.40 11.65
N PRO A 181 -22.17 -20.84 12.76
CA PRO A 181 -21.60 -19.64 13.35
C PRO A 181 -20.12 -19.84 13.69
N THR A 182 -19.32 -18.81 13.49
CA THR A 182 -17.91 -18.79 13.90
C THR A 182 -17.73 -18.03 15.20
N ALA A 183 -17.06 -18.63 16.18
CA ALA A 183 -16.73 -17.98 17.45
C ALA A 183 -15.31 -17.41 17.40
N TYR A 184 -15.12 -16.24 18.01
CA TYR A 184 -13.85 -15.54 18.13
C TYR A 184 -13.58 -15.20 19.60
N ASP A 185 -12.32 -15.33 20.02
CA ASP A 185 -11.83 -15.03 21.37
C ASP A 185 -10.57 -14.17 21.36
N ARG A 186 -10.14 -13.71 20.16
CA ARG A 186 -9.01 -12.82 19.98
C ARG A 186 -9.45 -11.37 19.76
N LEU A 187 -8.61 -10.40 20.18
CA LEU A 187 -8.85 -8.98 19.98
C LEU A 187 -8.90 -8.62 18.49
N VAL A 188 -7.95 -9.13 17.69
CA VAL A 188 -7.93 -8.97 16.25
C VAL A 188 -8.57 -10.20 15.61
N TYR A 189 -9.87 -10.14 15.34
CA TYR A 189 -10.67 -11.23 14.76
C TYR A 189 -11.05 -11.01 13.29
N ARG A 190 -10.79 -9.82 12.76
CA ARG A 190 -10.96 -9.45 11.36
C ARG A 190 -9.88 -8.46 10.96
N PHE A 191 -9.56 -8.37 9.67
CA PHE A 191 -8.57 -7.44 9.16
C PHE A 191 -8.95 -6.93 7.79
N ASN A 192 -8.69 -5.66 7.54
CA ASN A 192 -9.04 -5.00 6.29
C ASN A 192 -8.38 -5.70 5.10
N GLY A 193 -9.15 -5.95 4.05
CA GLY A 193 -8.70 -6.70 2.88
C GLY A 193 -8.75 -8.23 3.05
N SER A 194 -8.58 -8.75 4.26
CA SER A 194 -8.62 -10.20 4.58
C SER A 194 -9.99 -10.69 5.03
N GLY A 195 -10.82 -9.78 5.58
CA GLY A 195 -12.11 -10.14 6.13
C GLY A 195 -12.01 -10.73 7.55
N TYR A 196 -12.96 -11.59 7.92
CA TYR A 196 -12.93 -12.33 9.19
C TYR A 196 -11.83 -13.39 9.15
N LEU A 197 -10.94 -13.34 10.16
CA LEU A 197 -9.73 -14.16 10.18
C LEU A 197 -10.05 -15.61 10.59
N LYS A 198 -9.37 -16.55 9.97
CA LYS A 198 -9.40 -17.95 10.41
C LYS A 198 -8.61 -18.09 11.71
N PRO A 199 -9.05 -18.92 12.66
CA PRO A 199 -8.27 -19.19 13.86
C PRO A 199 -6.93 -19.83 13.48
N GLY A 200 -5.85 -19.39 14.12
CA GLY A 200 -4.49 -19.89 13.89
C GLY A 200 -3.45 -18.79 13.90
N PHE A 201 -2.21 -19.17 13.61
CA PHE A 201 -1.08 -18.25 13.62
C PHE A 201 -0.14 -18.53 12.44
N MET A 202 0.48 -17.46 11.92
CA MET A 202 1.56 -17.58 10.95
C MET A 202 2.73 -18.36 11.57
N GLN A 203 3.23 -19.36 10.83
CA GLN A 203 4.33 -20.20 11.25
C GLN A 203 5.38 -20.32 10.15
N ILE A 204 6.60 -20.65 10.53
CA ILE A 204 7.74 -20.78 9.63
C ILE A 204 7.91 -22.22 9.23
N PHE A 205 8.15 -22.41 7.95
CA PHE A 205 8.39 -23.70 7.32
C PHE A 205 9.69 -23.68 6.52
N VAL A 206 10.22 -24.87 6.27
CA VAL A 206 11.25 -25.10 5.26
C VAL A 206 10.80 -26.22 4.31
N VAL A 207 11.22 -26.11 3.05
CA VAL A 207 10.98 -27.13 2.02
C VAL A 207 12.23 -27.30 1.17
N SER A 208 12.48 -28.53 0.68
CA SER A 208 13.54 -28.75 -0.30
C SER A 208 13.26 -28.01 -1.60
N ALA A 209 14.30 -27.44 -2.21
CA ALA A 209 14.22 -26.84 -3.53
C ALA A 209 13.87 -27.86 -4.65
N GLU A 210 14.00 -29.15 -4.37
CA GLU A 210 13.56 -30.25 -5.25
C GLU A 210 12.09 -30.64 -5.02
N GLY A 211 11.39 -29.94 -4.11
CA GLY A 211 10.03 -30.27 -3.71
C GLY A 211 9.96 -31.28 -2.55
N GLY A 212 8.77 -31.77 -2.29
CA GLY A 212 8.50 -32.69 -1.19
C GLY A 212 7.63 -32.06 -0.09
N ALA A 213 7.51 -32.75 1.06
CA ALA A 213 6.71 -32.29 2.17
C ALA A 213 7.41 -31.14 2.92
N PRO A 214 6.78 -29.97 3.07
CA PRO A 214 7.30 -28.90 3.92
C PRO A 214 7.36 -29.35 5.38
N ARG A 215 8.38 -28.89 6.09
CA ARG A 215 8.54 -29.13 7.52
C ARG A 215 8.37 -27.82 8.29
N GLN A 216 7.47 -27.84 9.25
CA GLN A 216 7.25 -26.71 10.17
C GLN A 216 8.44 -26.58 11.13
N ILE A 217 8.94 -25.36 11.30
CA ILE A 217 10.07 -25.01 12.19
C ILE A 217 9.58 -24.37 13.47
N SER A 218 8.70 -23.37 13.35
CA SER A 218 8.13 -22.68 14.52
C SER A 218 6.80 -23.32 14.95
N ASN A 219 6.44 -23.13 16.21
CA ASN A 219 5.20 -23.64 16.79
C ASN A 219 4.69 -22.74 17.93
N GLY A 220 3.55 -23.11 18.49
CA GLY A 220 2.88 -22.39 19.57
C GLY A 220 1.79 -21.46 19.06
N ASN A 221 1.07 -20.89 20.01
CA ASN A 221 -0.05 -19.97 19.76
C ASN A 221 0.43 -18.53 19.64
N PHE A 222 1.41 -18.30 18.78
CA PHE A 222 2.05 -17.02 18.56
C PHE A 222 2.31 -16.81 17.06
N PRO A 223 2.22 -15.57 16.54
CA PRO A 223 2.63 -15.28 15.17
C PRO A 223 4.16 -15.34 15.05
N ASN A 224 4.65 -16.21 14.17
CA ASN A 224 6.06 -16.31 13.80
C ASN A 224 6.19 -16.09 12.29
N GLY A 225 7.04 -15.15 11.87
CA GLY A 225 7.21 -14.86 10.45
C GLY A 225 6.13 -13.95 9.84
N GLY A 226 5.60 -13.03 10.65
CA GLY A 226 4.63 -12.01 10.24
C GLY A 226 3.32 -12.05 11.03
N ASN A 227 2.49 -11.07 10.78
CA ASN A 227 1.19 -10.86 11.40
C ASN A 227 0.15 -10.41 10.36
N GLU A 228 -0.96 -9.86 10.79
CA GLU A 228 -2.06 -9.39 9.93
C GLU A 228 -1.66 -8.25 8.99
N PHE A 229 -0.61 -7.45 9.31
CA PHE A 229 -0.07 -6.42 8.41
C PHE A 229 0.77 -6.99 7.27
N GLY A 230 1.31 -8.18 7.44
CA GLY A 230 2.06 -8.85 6.40
C GLY A 230 3.07 -9.88 6.92
N PRO A 231 3.62 -10.65 5.99
CA PRO A 231 4.64 -11.63 6.30
C PRO A 231 5.99 -10.96 6.61
N SER A 232 6.74 -11.55 7.55
CA SER A 232 8.14 -11.21 7.83
C SER A 232 9.06 -12.29 7.30
N ARG A 233 10.07 -11.90 6.51
CA ARG A 233 11.03 -12.82 5.92
C ARG A 233 12.04 -13.29 6.97
N ALA A 234 12.27 -14.59 7.02
CA ALA A 234 13.36 -15.17 7.80
C ALA A 234 14.72 -14.92 7.14
N SER A 235 15.73 -14.55 7.91
CA SER A 235 17.11 -14.44 7.47
C SER A 235 17.89 -15.70 7.84
N TRP A 236 18.47 -16.40 6.84
CA TRP A 236 19.29 -17.57 7.07
C TRP A 236 20.67 -17.20 7.60
N THR A 237 21.20 -18.00 8.51
CA THR A 237 22.62 -17.90 8.84
C THR A 237 23.48 -18.49 7.72
N PRO A 238 24.70 -17.98 7.45
CA PRO A 238 25.53 -18.44 6.33
C PRO A 238 25.90 -19.95 6.36
N ASP A 239 25.85 -20.57 7.53
CA ASP A 239 26.06 -22.03 7.69
C ASP A 239 24.78 -22.85 7.43
N GLY A 240 23.65 -22.20 7.15
CA GLY A 240 22.36 -22.83 6.87
C GLY A 240 21.71 -23.53 8.05
N LYS A 241 22.20 -23.34 9.28
CA LYS A 241 21.72 -24.07 10.45
C LYS A 241 20.59 -23.39 11.18
N TYR A 242 20.46 -22.07 11.04
CA TYR A 242 19.49 -21.28 11.80
C TYR A 242 18.75 -20.29 10.91
N LEU A 243 17.52 -19.96 11.34
CA LEU A 243 16.70 -18.86 10.83
C LEU A 243 16.58 -17.78 11.90
N ILE A 244 16.83 -16.54 11.51
CA ILE A 244 16.65 -15.36 12.36
C ILE A 244 15.34 -14.69 11.94
N VAL A 245 14.46 -14.46 12.89
CA VAL A 245 13.06 -14.09 12.62
C VAL A 245 12.57 -13.11 13.67
N SER A 246 11.75 -12.16 13.26
CA SER A 246 10.95 -11.35 14.19
C SER A 246 9.64 -12.06 14.52
N ALA A 247 9.27 -12.09 15.80
CA ALA A 247 8.03 -12.69 16.27
C ALA A 247 7.52 -12.01 17.54
N ASN A 248 6.20 -11.91 17.68
CA ASN A 248 5.57 -11.52 18.95
C ASN A 248 5.15 -12.78 19.70
N ARG A 249 5.96 -13.19 20.67
CA ARG A 249 5.73 -14.40 21.48
C ARG A 249 5.37 -14.07 22.93
N HIS A 250 4.97 -12.85 23.19
CA HIS A 250 4.50 -12.43 24.51
C HIS A 250 3.08 -12.99 24.80
N PRO A 251 2.78 -13.36 26.04
CA PRO A 251 1.43 -13.80 26.41
C PRO A 251 0.34 -12.77 26.06
N GLU A 252 0.67 -11.49 26.12
CA GLU A 252 -0.20 -10.36 25.84
C GLU A 252 -0.11 -9.86 24.38
N SER A 253 0.32 -10.71 23.44
CA SER A 253 0.58 -10.32 22.05
C SER A 253 -0.59 -9.66 21.32
N ASP A 254 -1.83 -9.95 21.68
CA ASP A 254 -3.02 -9.29 21.14
C ASP A 254 -3.18 -7.84 21.67
N HIS A 255 -2.66 -7.54 22.86
CA HIS A 255 -2.73 -6.22 23.50
C HIS A 255 -1.44 -5.41 23.32
N GLU A 256 -0.29 -6.06 23.23
CA GLU A 256 1.01 -5.47 22.93
C GLU A 256 1.42 -5.86 21.49
N TYR A 257 0.63 -5.41 20.53
CA TYR A 257 0.68 -5.89 19.16
C TYR A 257 2.03 -5.63 18.47
N PHE A 258 2.69 -4.52 18.79
CA PHE A 258 3.99 -4.13 18.23
C PHE A 258 5.19 -4.60 19.05
N ASP A 259 4.99 -5.32 20.16
CA ASP A 259 6.06 -5.80 21.02
C ASP A 259 6.66 -7.09 20.45
N THR A 260 7.53 -6.95 19.46
CA THR A 260 8.17 -8.07 18.75
C THR A 260 9.63 -8.19 19.12
N GLU A 261 10.14 -9.43 19.17
CA GLU A 261 11.54 -9.72 19.45
C GLU A 261 12.19 -10.51 18.31
N VAL A 262 13.50 -10.40 18.20
CA VAL A 262 14.29 -11.24 17.29
C VAL A 262 14.60 -12.58 17.94
N TYR A 263 14.25 -13.66 17.23
CA TYR A 263 14.50 -15.05 17.65
C TYR A 263 15.42 -15.76 16.67
N GLU A 264 16.20 -16.69 17.20
CA GLU A 264 16.94 -17.70 16.44
C GLU A 264 16.23 -19.04 16.53
N PHE A 265 15.90 -19.63 15.37
CA PHE A 265 15.33 -20.97 15.27
C PHE A 265 16.35 -21.94 14.65
N ASN A 266 16.61 -23.06 15.31
CA ASN A 266 17.42 -24.14 14.78
C ASN A 266 16.62 -24.89 13.70
N VAL A 267 17.15 -24.94 12.47
CA VAL A 267 16.47 -25.59 11.35
C VAL A 267 16.35 -27.11 11.54
N ALA A 268 17.25 -27.77 12.25
CA ALA A 268 17.24 -29.23 12.41
C ALA A 268 16.10 -29.72 13.33
N ASP A 269 15.89 -29.07 14.46
CA ASP A 269 14.98 -29.51 15.51
C ASP A 269 13.90 -28.53 15.95
N GLY A 270 13.91 -27.29 15.40
CA GLY A 270 12.95 -26.23 15.75
C GLY A 270 13.18 -25.61 17.12
N SER A 271 14.27 -25.92 17.83
CA SER A 271 14.61 -25.24 19.07
C SER A 271 14.87 -23.78 18.83
N LEU A 272 14.46 -22.91 19.78
CA LEU A 272 14.53 -21.46 19.63
C LEU A 272 15.17 -20.80 20.84
N ARG A 273 15.77 -19.62 20.62
CA ARG A 273 16.19 -18.71 21.69
C ARG A 273 15.89 -17.25 21.30
N PRO A 274 15.50 -16.39 22.24
CA PRO A 274 15.40 -14.95 21.99
C PRO A 274 16.82 -14.37 21.85
N LEU A 275 16.95 -13.37 20.98
CA LEU A 275 18.17 -12.57 20.81
C LEU A 275 17.98 -11.15 21.34
N THR A 276 16.75 -10.67 21.43
CA THR A 276 16.38 -9.36 21.98
C THR A 276 15.31 -9.53 23.07
N SER A 277 15.09 -8.48 23.85
CA SER A 277 14.08 -8.42 24.93
C SER A 277 13.69 -6.99 25.29
N ARG A 278 13.77 -6.09 24.33
CA ARG A 278 13.44 -4.68 24.50
C ARG A 278 11.93 -4.49 24.34
N LYS A 279 11.32 -3.61 25.11
CA LYS A 279 9.93 -3.25 24.88
C LYS A 279 9.80 -2.40 23.61
N GLY A 280 9.05 -2.90 22.65
CA GLY A 280 8.83 -2.29 21.35
C GLY A 280 9.18 -3.22 20.19
N PRO A 281 9.01 -2.78 18.95
CA PRO A 281 9.29 -3.62 17.82
C PRO A 281 10.79 -3.85 17.61
N ASP A 282 11.16 -5.12 17.45
CA ASP A 282 12.42 -5.56 16.91
C ASP A 282 12.14 -6.37 15.65
N GLU A 283 12.33 -5.76 14.47
CA GLU A 283 11.81 -6.26 13.21
C GLU A 283 12.88 -6.37 12.11
N SER A 284 12.53 -7.04 11.01
CA SER A 284 13.35 -7.15 9.80
C SER A 284 14.80 -7.56 10.05
N PRO A 285 15.06 -8.64 10.82
CA PRO A 285 16.43 -9.05 11.11
C PRO A 285 17.13 -9.57 9.85
N GLU A 286 18.38 -9.13 9.64
CA GLU A 286 19.25 -9.55 8.54
C GLU A 286 20.62 -9.96 9.07
N VAL A 287 21.03 -11.20 8.80
CA VAL A 287 22.35 -11.71 9.17
C VAL A 287 23.40 -11.21 8.19
N SER A 288 24.52 -10.71 8.70
CA SER A 288 25.64 -10.29 7.85
C SER A 288 26.20 -11.46 7.02
N PRO A 289 26.72 -11.23 5.81
CA PRO A 289 27.29 -12.28 4.96
C PRO A 289 28.36 -13.16 5.64
N ASN A 290 29.14 -12.60 6.56
CA ASN A 290 30.13 -13.34 7.34
C ASN A 290 29.56 -14.04 8.61
N GLY A 291 28.26 -13.87 8.89
CA GLY A 291 27.56 -14.47 10.01
C GLY A 291 27.90 -13.94 11.40
N LYS A 292 28.61 -12.80 11.49
CA LYS A 292 29.08 -12.27 12.79
C LYS A 292 28.09 -11.31 13.44
N LEU A 293 27.35 -10.56 12.62
CA LEU A 293 26.42 -9.52 13.07
C LEU A 293 25.00 -9.80 12.56
N ILE A 294 24.03 -9.23 13.26
CA ILE A 294 22.64 -9.14 12.84
C ILE A 294 22.28 -7.65 12.84
N ALA A 295 21.74 -7.16 11.72
CA ALA A 295 21.07 -5.88 11.64
C ALA A 295 19.57 -6.09 11.85
N TYR A 296 18.90 -5.17 12.52
CA TYR A 296 17.45 -5.20 12.68
C TYR A 296 16.93 -3.78 12.90
N THR A 297 15.63 -3.58 12.73
CA THR A 297 14.98 -2.28 12.89
C THR A 297 14.06 -2.27 14.12
N GLY A 298 13.86 -1.10 14.73
CA GLY A 298 12.97 -0.99 15.88
C GLY A 298 13.10 0.34 16.63
N TYR A 299 12.39 0.44 17.74
CA TYR A 299 12.43 1.58 18.68
C TYR A 299 12.00 1.15 20.08
N ASP A 300 12.38 1.92 21.10
CA ASP A 300 11.83 1.77 22.45
C ASP A 300 10.41 2.33 22.49
N ASP A 301 9.42 1.48 22.78
CA ASP A 301 8.02 1.88 22.75
C ASP A 301 7.66 2.82 23.91
N ARG A 302 7.21 4.02 23.57
CA ARG A 302 6.78 5.09 24.48
C ARG A 302 5.29 5.40 24.31
N TYR A 303 4.55 4.57 23.57
CA TYR A 303 3.14 4.76 23.24
C TYR A 303 2.84 6.13 22.61
N GLN A 304 3.72 6.64 21.76
CA GLN A 304 3.47 7.84 20.97
C GLN A 304 2.79 7.50 19.66
N GLY A 305 2.10 8.47 19.07
CA GLY A 305 1.42 8.28 17.79
C GLY A 305 2.36 7.89 16.66
N HIS A 306 3.58 8.43 16.67
CA HIS A 306 4.68 8.06 15.79
C HIS A 306 5.99 7.97 16.58
N GLN A 307 6.80 6.97 16.28
CA GLN A 307 8.11 6.75 16.87
C GLN A 307 9.07 6.32 15.78
N THR A 308 10.18 7.07 15.63
CA THR A 308 11.15 6.84 14.56
C THR A 308 11.78 5.45 14.66
N THR A 309 11.63 4.66 13.63
CA THR A 309 12.22 3.33 13.49
C THR A 309 13.72 3.44 13.20
N LYS A 310 14.55 2.90 14.07
CA LYS A 310 16.02 2.96 14.01
C LYS A 310 16.62 1.66 13.49
N LEU A 311 17.86 1.74 13.02
CA LEU A 311 18.71 0.61 12.70
C LEU A 311 19.59 0.22 13.88
N TYR A 312 19.51 -1.02 14.29
CA TYR A 312 20.32 -1.64 15.34
C TYR A 312 21.27 -2.66 14.75
N LEU A 313 22.43 -2.79 15.38
CA LEU A 313 23.38 -3.89 15.16
C LEU A 313 23.61 -4.64 16.45
N MET A 314 23.71 -5.97 16.37
CA MET A 314 24.10 -6.84 17.49
C MET A 314 25.02 -7.97 17.01
N ASN A 315 25.77 -8.55 17.95
CA ASN A 315 26.51 -9.77 17.68
C ASN A 315 25.56 -10.92 17.35
N ARG A 316 26.06 -11.93 16.66
CA ARG A 316 25.30 -13.13 16.27
C ARG A 316 24.62 -13.85 17.45
N ASP A 317 25.19 -13.74 18.66
CA ASP A 317 24.67 -14.35 19.88
C ASP A 317 23.60 -13.48 20.60
N GLY A 318 23.28 -12.28 20.07
CA GLY A 318 22.36 -11.30 20.64
C GLY A 318 23.03 -10.26 21.55
N SER A 319 24.31 -10.43 21.87
CA SER A 319 25.03 -9.48 22.73
C SER A 319 25.41 -8.19 21.99
N GLY A 320 25.67 -7.12 22.73
CA GLY A 320 26.20 -5.87 22.20
C GLY A 320 25.23 -5.09 21.27
N SER A 321 23.93 -5.32 21.41
CA SER A 321 22.93 -4.57 20.67
C SER A 321 23.02 -3.06 20.92
N HIS A 322 23.06 -2.27 19.85
CA HIS A 322 23.10 -0.81 19.90
C HIS A 322 22.55 -0.19 18.61
N SER A 323 21.95 0.98 18.71
CA SER A 323 21.52 1.76 17.56
C SER A 323 22.73 2.41 16.86
N VAL A 324 22.73 2.36 15.53
CA VAL A 324 23.74 3.06 14.69
C VAL A 324 23.16 4.27 13.97
N SER A 325 21.85 4.52 14.11
CA SER A 325 21.13 5.54 13.34
C SER A 325 20.50 6.66 14.16
N ASP A 326 20.93 6.88 15.41
CA ASP A 326 20.33 7.88 16.31
C ASP A 326 20.32 9.32 15.77
N LYS A 327 21.19 9.62 14.79
CA LYS A 327 21.29 10.95 14.18
C LYS A 327 20.36 11.15 12.99
N LEU A 328 19.77 10.08 12.48
CA LEU A 328 18.82 10.12 11.37
C LEU A 328 17.39 10.02 11.93
N ASP A 329 16.74 11.16 12.07
CA ASP A 329 15.34 11.22 12.53
C ASP A 329 14.39 10.90 11.35
N ARG A 330 14.50 9.68 10.81
CA ARG A 330 13.69 9.11 9.72
C ARG A 330 13.54 7.61 9.92
N ASP A 331 12.39 7.07 9.53
CA ASP A 331 12.10 5.65 9.61
C ASP A 331 13.01 4.83 8.69
N ILE A 332 13.74 3.90 9.27
CA ILE A 332 14.57 2.95 8.54
C ILE A 332 13.77 1.70 8.22
N GLN A 333 13.74 1.31 6.95
CA GLN A 333 12.99 0.16 6.44
C GLN A 333 13.84 -0.68 5.49
N ASN A 334 13.52 -1.97 5.36
CA ASN A 334 14.17 -2.90 4.44
C ASN A 334 15.70 -2.91 4.53
N PRO A 335 16.28 -3.19 5.71
CA PRO A 335 17.74 -3.28 5.86
C PRO A 335 18.29 -4.42 5.00
N GLN A 336 19.43 -4.18 4.33
CA GLN A 336 20.14 -5.17 3.53
C GLN A 336 21.64 -4.98 3.72
N TRP A 337 22.34 -6.03 4.15
CA TRP A 337 23.79 -5.96 4.29
C TRP A 337 24.51 -5.78 2.95
N ALA A 338 25.53 -4.93 2.93
CA ALA A 338 26.54 -4.97 1.90
C ALA A 338 27.24 -6.33 1.91
N PHE A 339 27.49 -6.91 0.73
CA PHE A 339 28.08 -8.26 0.64
C PHE A 339 29.50 -8.35 1.22
N ASP A 340 30.23 -7.24 1.23
CA ASP A 340 31.57 -7.09 1.84
C ASP A 340 31.53 -6.86 3.36
N ASN A 341 30.36 -6.85 3.98
CA ASN A 341 30.12 -6.60 5.41
C ASN A 341 30.49 -5.19 5.91
N THR A 342 30.63 -4.21 5.03
CA THR A 342 31.02 -2.84 5.42
C THR A 342 29.88 -2.07 6.08
N GLY A 343 28.62 -2.50 5.90
CA GLY A 343 27.47 -1.83 6.49
C GLY A 343 26.15 -2.29 5.89
N VAL A 344 25.10 -1.53 6.16
CA VAL A 344 23.71 -1.86 5.84
C VAL A 344 23.10 -0.77 4.97
N PHE A 345 22.55 -1.16 3.82
CA PHE A 345 21.68 -0.34 3.00
C PHE A 345 20.24 -0.43 3.53
N PHE A 346 19.48 0.66 3.36
CA PHE A 346 18.08 0.70 3.80
C PHE A 346 17.30 1.75 3.01
N ARG A 347 15.97 1.63 3.07
CA ARG A 347 15.04 2.66 2.59
C ARG A 347 14.70 3.61 3.74
N TYR A 348 14.52 4.89 3.43
CA TYR A 348 13.93 5.89 4.32
C TYR A 348 13.21 6.96 3.50
N ASP A 349 12.21 7.60 4.13
CA ASP A 349 11.49 8.72 3.53
C ASP A 349 11.99 10.04 4.14
N ASP A 350 12.24 11.04 3.29
CA ASP A 350 12.77 12.33 3.72
C ASP A 350 12.20 13.44 2.83
N GLN A 351 11.39 14.33 3.43
CA GLN A 351 10.72 15.44 2.76
C GLN A 351 9.89 15.01 1.54
N GLY A 352 9.09 13.95 1.71
CA GLY A 352 8.23 13.43 0.67
C GLY A 352 8.91 12.61 -0.42
N ASP A 353 10.21 12.38 -0.34
CA ASP A 353 10.95 11.52 -1.28
C ASP A 353 11.45 10.26 -0.60
N SER A 354 11.26 9.11 -1.26
CA SER A 354 11.80 7.85 -0.78
C SER A 354 13.21 7.65 -1.29
N LYS A 355 14.14 7.33 -0.39
CA LYS A 355 15.58 7.32 -0.60
C LYS A 355 16.21 5.99 -0.20
N ILE A 356 17.39 5.71 -0.74
CA ILE A 356 18.28 4.67 -0.25
C ILE A 356 19.38 5.32 0.58
N GLY A 357 19.52 4.87 1.82
CA GLY A 357 20.60 5.21 2.73
C GLY A 357 21.55 4.03 2.96
N PHE A 358 22.71 4.34 3.49
CA PHE A 358 23.70 3.36 3.96
C PHE A 358 24.27 3.81 5.29
N TYR A 359 24.33 2.91 6.25
CA TYR A 359 25.13 3.06 7.46
C TYR A 359 26.27 2.07 7.44
N SER A 360 27.52 2.57 7.66
CA SER A 360 28.63 1.65 7.93
C SER A 360 28.43 0.95 9.28
N ALA A 361 29.13 -0.15 9.52
CA ALA A 361 29.11 -0.84 10.80
C ALA A 361 29.57 0.03 11.98
N GLU A 362 30.33 1.09 11.70
CA GLU A 362 30.80 2.09 12.69
C GLU A 362 29.79 3.28 12.85
N GLY A 363 28.63 3.24 12.18
CA GLY A 363 27.58 4.25 12.30
C GLY A 363 27.80 5.52 11.44
N VAL A 364 28.54 5.43 10.33
CA VAL A 364 28.69 6.56 9.38
C VAL A 364 27.57 6.50 8.33
N PHE A 365 26.75 7.54 8.27
CA PHE A 365 25.65 7.69 7.31
C PHE A 365 26.10 8.20 5.96
N LYS A 366 25.50 7.65 4.89
CA LYS A 366 25.63 8.13 3.52
C LYS A 366 24.27 8.02 2.81
N LYS A 367 23.79 9.13 2.21
CA LYS A 367 22.70 9.07 1.22
C LYS A 367 23.22 8.41 -0.05
N VAL A 368 22.48 7.45 -0.60
CA VAL A 368 22.90 6.61 -1.73
C VAL A 368 22.13 6.95 -3.00
N ALA A 369 20.79 7.06 -2.92
CA ALA A 369 19.93 7.40 -4.05
C ALA A 369 18.65 8.11 -3.59
N ASP A 370 18.04 8.84 -4.53
CA ASP A 370 16.72 9.46 -4.43
C ASP A 370 15.74 8.78 -5.40
N HIS A 371 14.45 9.17 -5.34
CA HIS A 371 13.38 8.74 -6.25
C HIS A 371 13.12 7.23 -6.28
N LEU A 372 13.20 6.59 -5.12
CA LEU A 372 12.81 5.19 -4.96
C LEU A 372 11.27 5.11 -4.88
N ALA A 373 10.60 4.79 -5.98
CA ALA A 373 9.15 4.73 -6.04
C ALA A 373 8.65 3.60 -6.94
N SER A 374 7.48 3.04 -6.65
CA SER A 374 6.87 1.97 -7.45
C SER A 374 5.34 1.94 -7.43
N THR A 375 4.70 2.91 -6.80
CA THR A 375 3.24 2.98 -6.68
C THR A 375 2.77 4.42 -6.66
N THR A 376 1.47 4.59 -6.82
CA THR A 376 0.75 5.85 -6.69
C THR A 376 0.12 5.95 -5.29
N GLY A 377 -0.10 7.17 -4.80
CA GLY A 377 -0.79 7.44 -3.55
C GLY A 377 0.11 7.92 -2.42
N ALA A 378 -0.44 8.00 -1.21
CA ALA A 378 0.27 8.42 -0.01
C ALA A 378 1.15 7.29 0.57
N GLY A 379 2.21 7.68 1.25
CA GLY A 379 3.18 6.79 1.90
C GLY A 379 4.38 6.47 1.01
N GLY A 380 5.55 6.35 1.63
CA GLY A 380 6.80 5.97 0.96
C GLY A 380 6.69 4.59 0.31
N SER A 381 7.24 4.45 -0.87
CA SER A 381 7.18 3.21 -1.62
C SER A 381 8.46 2.96 -2.38
N GLY A 382 8.57 1.78 -2.98
CA GLY A 382 9.74 1.38 -3.74
C GLY A 382 10.61 0.37 -3.01
N THR A 383 11.35 -0.37 -3.79
CA THR A 383 12.21 -1.45 -3.32
C THR A 383 13.52 -1.48 -4.10
N PHE A 384 14.53 -2.07 -3.49
CA PHE A 384 15.85 -2.25 -4.11
C PHE A 384 16.42 -3.61 -3.74
N SER A 385 17.45 -4.02 -4.46
CA SER A 385 18.26 -5.21 -4.16
C SER A 385 19.71 -5.01 -4.54
N LEU A 386 20.61 -5.79 -3.92
CA LEU A 386 22.05 -5.66 -4.04
C LEU A 386 22.65 -6.89 -4.73
N ALA A 387 23.56 -6.67 -5.70
CA ALA A 387 24.47 -7.70 -6.21
C ALA A 387 25.70 -7.82 -5.29
N HIS A 388 26.45 -8.94 -5.42
CA HIS A 388 27.69 -9.12 -4.68
C HIS A 388 28.75 -8.03 -4.99
N SER A 389 28.69 -7.44 -6.16
CA SER A 389 29.57 -6.32 -6.58
C SER A 389 29.21 -4.97 -5.97
N GLY A 390 28.10 -4.86 -5.25
CA GLY A 390 27.54 -3.59 -4.76
C GLY A 390 26.70 -2.84 -5.80
N LEU A 391 26.45 -3.40 -7.00
CA LEU A 391 25.48 -2.85 -7.95
C LEU A 391 24.07 -2.97 -7.36
N ILE A 392 23.29 -1.89 -7.43
CA ILE A 392 21.93 -1.81 -6.89
C ILE A 392 20.94 -1.81 -8.05
N ALA A 393 19.94 -2.70 -8.00
CA ALA A 393 18.73 -2.58 -8.79
C ALA A 393 17.63 -1.96 -7.92
N MET A 394 16.90 -1.00 -8.46
CA MET A 394 15.87 -0.27 -7.72
C MET A 394 14.66 0.05 -8.60
N THR A 395 13.52 0.23 -7.97
CA THR A 395 12.39 0.91 -8.61
C THR A 395 12.68 2.41 -8.65
N TYR A 396 12.26 3.05 -9.73
CA TYR A 396 12.44 4.48 -9.95
C TYR A 396 11.13 5.12 -10.37
N GLY A 397 10.72 6.19 -9.71
CA GLY A 397 9.49 6.91 -10.05
C GLY A 397 9.59 8.39 -9.69
N ARG A 398 8.77 9.20 -10.36
CA ARG A 398 8.66 10.65 -10.16
C ARG A 398 7.23 11.08 -10.44
N THR A 399 6.92 12.36 -10.27
CA THR A 399 5.59 12.92 -10.58
C THR A 399 5.14 12.72 -12.03
N ASP A 400 6.08 12.48 -12.95
CA ASP A 400 5.86 12.22 -14.37
C ASP A 400 6.19 10.77 -14.79
N ASN A 401 6.47 9.88 -13.84
CA ASN A 401 6.81 8.47 -14.09
C ASN A 401 6.22 7.56 -13.01
N PRO A 402 5.26 6.69 -13.35
CA PRO A 402 4.59 5.79 -12.38
C PRO A 402 5.48 4.73 -11.73
N GLY A 403 6.61 4.40 -12.35
CA GLY A 403 7.56 3.43 -11.81
C GLY A 403 8.21 2.56 -12.88
N ASP A 404 9.52 2.63 -12.94
CA ASP A 404 10.42 1.89 -13.82
C ASP A 404 11.49 1.14 -13.02
N ILE A 405 12.36 0.38 -13.70
CA ILE A 405 13.54 -0.24 -13.12
C ILE A 405 14.76 0.61 -13.45
N ALA A 406 15.54 0.90 -12.44
CA ALA A 406 16.86 1.56 -12.58
C ALA A 406 17.95 0.73 -11.91
N ILE A 407 19.19 1.00 -12.32
CA ILE A 407 20.40 0.56 -11.62
C ILE A 407 21.18 1.77 -11.10
N LEU A 408 21.86 1.54 -9.98
CA LEU A 408 22.82 2.48 -9.43
C LEU A 408 24.18 1.79 -9.32
N ASN A 409 25.18 2.35 -10.01
CA ASN A 409 26.55 1.88 -10.00
C ASN A 409 27.47 3.02 -9.55
N ASN A 410 28.11 2.89 -8.38
CA ASN A 410 29.03 3.90 -7.83
C ASN A 410 28.47 5.34 -7.86
N GLY A 411 27.19 5.50 -7.57
CA GLY A 411 26.49 6.80 -7.54
C GLY A 411 25.94 7.26 -8.90
N ALA A 412 26.23 6.57 -10.00
CA ALA A 412 25.65 6.84 -11.30
C ALA A 412 24.37 6.01 -11.50
N MET A 413 23.23 6.68 -11.65
CA MET A 413 21.93 6.06 -11.89
C MET A 413 21.64 5.95 -13.40
N LYS A 414 21.11 4.81 -13.83
CA LYS A 414 20.62 4.58 -15.18
C LYS A 414 19.24 3.91 -15.12
N VAL A 415 18.22 4.55 -15.66
CA VAL A 415 16.89 3.96 -15.85
C VAL A 415 16.98 2.95 -17.01
N LEU A 416 16.47 1.74 -16.80
CA LEU A 416 16.57 0.63 -17.76
C LEU A 416 15.27 0.37 -18.51
N THR A 417 14.13 0.74 -17.97
CA THR A 417 12.81 0.50 -18.58
C THR A 417 12.07 1.80 -18.81
N SER A 418 11.01 1.74 -19.61
CA SER A 418 10.08 2.82 -19.88
C SER A 418 8.69 2.21 -20.08
N LEU A 419 8.13 1.64 -18.99
CA LEU A 419 6.94 0.78 -19.05
C LEU A 419 5.70 1.50 -19.55
N ASN A 420 5.61 2.80 -19.37
CA ASN A 420 4.45 3.62 -19.73
C ASN A 420 4.72 4.58 -20.89
N GLN A 421 5.80 4.39 -21.67
CA GLN A 421 6.20 5.32 -22.73
C GLN A 421 5.07 5.54 -23.75
N GLU A 422 4.42 4.47 -24.21
CA GLU A 422 3.32 4.57 -25.18
C GLU A 422 2.14 5.41 -24.67
N LEU A 423 1.83 5.32 -23.37
CA LEU A 423 0.80 6.13 -22.73
C LEU A 423 1.23 7.60 -22.68
N PHE A 424 2.44 7.88 -22.21
CA PHE A 424 2.96 9.25 -22.05
C PHE A 424 3.26 9.94 -23.39
N ASP A 425 3.52 9.19 -24.47
CA ASP A 425 3.61 9.76 -25.81
C ASP A 425 2.26 10.27 -26.32
N GLN A 426 1.16 9.71 -25.82
CA GLN A 426 -0.21 10.07 -26.19
C GLN A 426 -0.84 11.06 -25.19
N LYS A 427 -0.38 11.09 -23.95
CA LYS A 427 -0.97 11.85 -22.86
C LYS A 427 -0.01 12.90 -22.30
N LYS A 428 -0.51 14.11 -22.15
CA LYS A 428 0.23 15.20 -21.53
C LYS A 428 -0.14 15.27 -20.04
N PRO A 429 0.77 14.96 -19.12
CA PRO A 429 0.53 15.14 -17.70
C PRO A 429 0.45 16.62 -17.33
N GLY A 430 -0.26 16.91 -16.26
CA GLY A 430 -0.16 18.17 -15.56
C GLY A 430 1.23 18.32 -14.93
N HIS A 431 1.80 19.52 -15.03
CA HIS A 431 3.07 19.83 -14.37
C HIS A 431 2.88 19.86 -12.85
N VAL A 432 3.79 19.27 -12.12
CA VAL A 432 3.81 19.29 -10.65
C VAL A 432 4.86 20.26 -10.18
N GLU A 433 4.43 21.24 -9.39
CA GLU A 433 5.27 22.26 -8.75
C GLU A 433 5.34 21.98 -7.25
N GLU A 434 6.54 21.78 -6.71
CA GLU A 434 6.73 21.73 -5.26
C GLU A 434 6.68 23.13 -4.65
N ILE A 435 6.01 23.27 -3.51
CA ILE A 435 5.90 24.53 -2.78
C ILE A 435 6.20 24.34 -1.29
N THR A 436 6.64 25.43 -0.66
CA THR A 436 6.68 25.54 0.80
C THR A 436 5.95 26.82 1.23
N TYR A 437 5.29 26.76 2.37
CA TYR A 437 4.57 27.90 2.94
C TYR A 437 4.58 27.83 4.47
N GLN A 438 4.19 28.93 5.12
CA GLN A 438 4.16 29.00 6.57
C GLN A 438 2.76 28.70 7.09
N SER A 439 2.66 27.86 8.11
CA SER A 439 1.42 27.64 8.85
C SER A 439 0.99 28.91 9.57
N SER A 440 -0.29 29.27 9.47
CA SER A 440 -0.86 30.40 10.21
C SER A 440 -0.95 30.14 11.72
N LYS A 441 -0.78 28.91 12.17
CA LYS A 441 -0.80 28.54 13.59
C LYS A 441 0.44 28.98 14.32
N ASP A 442 1.61 28.70 13.77
CA ASP A 442 2.90 28.79 14.49
C ASP A 442 4.09 29.12 13.59
N ASN A 443 3.84 29.49 12.33
CA ASN A 443 4.87 29.76 11.31
C ASN A 443 5.79 28.56 11.01
N ARG A 444 5.35 27.31 11.24
CA ARG A 444 6.08 26.14 10.76
C ARG A 444 6.05 26.08 9.24
N THR A 445 7.16 25.66 8.67
CA THR A 445 7.24 25.42 7.23
C THR A 445 6.51 24.12 6.89
N ILE A 446 5.55 24.21 5.97
CA ILE A 446 4.79 23.09 5.44
C ILE A 446 5.17 22.90 3.98
N GLN A 447 5.40 21.66 3.56
CA GLN A 447 5.68 21.26 2.18
C GLN A 447 4.40 20.79 1.49
N GLY A 448 4.27 21.09 0.23
CA GLY A 448 3.18 20.64 -0.61
C GLY A 448 3.53 20.71 -2.08
N TRP A 449 2.60 20.27 -2.91
CA TRP A 449 2.74 20.21 -4.36
C TRP A 449 1.47 20.70 -5.03
N ILE A 450 1.62 21.31 -6.18
CA ILE A 450 0.53 21.79 -7.03
C ILE A 450 0.60 21.04 -8.35
N VAL A 451 -0.47 20.32 -8.71
CA VAL A 451 -0.64 19.81 -10.07
C VAL A 451 -1.39 20.84 -10.89
N HIS A 452 -0.72 21.39 -11.88
CA HIS A 452 -1.33 22.32 -12.83
C HIS A 452 -2.08 21.56 -13.94
N PRO A 453 -3.17 22.12 -14.50
CA PRO A 453 -3.76 21.58 -15.72
C PRO A 453 -2.73 21.40 -16.84
N PRO A 454 -2.85 20.40 -17.73
CA PRO A 454 -1.88 20.17 -18.82
C PRO A 454 -1.65 21.37 -19.74
N ASP A 455 -2.68 22.25 -19.89
CA ASP A 455 -2.63 23.46 -20.70
C ASP A 455 -2.74 24.71 -19.83
N PHE A 456 -2.02 24.71 -18.72
CA PHE A 456 -2.05 25.78 -17.73
C PHE A 456 -1.59 27.12 -18.33
N ASP A 457 -2.40 28.15 -18.09
CA ASP A 457 -2.16 29.54 -18.47
C ASP A 457 -2.31 30.41 -17.21
N PRO A 458 -1.24 31.01 -16.68
CA PRO A 458 -1.29 31.77 -15.43
C PRO A 458 -2.15 33.01 -15.48
N THR A 459 -2.62 33.44 -16.68
CA THR A 459 -3.53 34.57 -16.85
C THR A 459 -5.00 34.20 -16.65
N LYS A 460 -5.32 32.91 -16.61
CA LYS A 460 -6.68 32.39 -16.39
C LYS A 460 -6.93 32.08 -14.93
N LYS A 461 -8.20 31.91 -14.58
CA LYS A 461 -8.63 31.45 -13.26
C LYS A 461 -9.03 30.00 -13.31
N TYR A 462 -8.63 29.22 -12.28
CA TYR A 462 -8.87 27.81 -12.17
C TYR A 462 -9.55 27.46 -10.84
N PRO A 463 -10.48 26.51 -10.82
CA PRO A 463 -10.96 25.93 -9.59
C PRO A 463 -9.82 25.17 -8.88
N LEU A 464 -9.85 25.15 -7.54
CA LEU A 464 -8.86 24.47 -6.71
C LEU A 464 -9.46 23.27 -6.01
N ILE A 465 -8.78 22.14 -6.05
CA ILE A 465 -9.00 21.00 -5.16
C ILE A 465 -7.87 20.95 -4.14
N LEU A 466 -8.21 20.97 -2.85
CA LEU A 466 -7.31 20.55 -1.77
C LEU A 466 -7.51 19.05 -1.57
N GLU A 467 -6.46 18.24 -1.79
CA GLU A 467 -6.47 16.82 -1.54
C GLU A 467 -5.59 16.49 -0.33
N ILE A 468 -6.17 15.77 0.65
CA ILE A 468 -5.58 15.52 1.95
C ILE A 468 -5.27 14.02 2.08
N HIS A 469 -4.01 13.66 2.42
CA HIS A 469 -3.63 12.27 2.61
C HIS A 469 -4.25 11.64 3.87
N GLY A 470 -4.36 10.32 3.85
CA GLY A 470 -4.75 9.51 5.01
C GLY A 470 -3.60 9.28 5.98
N GLY A 471 -3.82 8.40 6.91
CA GLY A 471 -2.90 8.07 8.00
C GLY A 471 -3.59 8.34 9.34
N PRO A 472 -3.20 9.37 10.15
CA PRO A 472 -2.49 10.61 9.77
C PRO A 472 -0.98 10.49 9.58
N PHE A 473 -0.34 9.49 10.17
CA PHE A 473 1.10 9.24 10.06
C PHE A 473 1.44 8.62 8.70
N ALA A 474 1.44 9.44 7.66
CA ALA A 474 1.81 9.15 6.29
C ALA A 474 2.37 10.42 5.64
N ASP A 475 2.78 10.38 4.40
CA ASP A 475 3.22 11.53 3.62
C ASP A 475 2.85 11.41 2.14
N TYR A 476 2.60 12.54 1.50
CA TYR A 476 2.68 12.73 0.07
C TYR A 476 4.11 13.02 -0.36
N GLY A 477 4.39 12.89 -1.65
CA GLY A 477 5.73 13.19 -2.16
C GLY A 477 5.82 13.28 -3.67
N ASP A 478 7.07 13.22 -4.15
CA ASP A 478 7.45 13.30 -5.57
C ASP A 478 7.11 11.97 -6.29
N ARG A 479 5.82 11.67 -6.43
CA ARG A 479 5.30 10.43 -7.01
C ARG A 479 4.21 10.71 -8.01
N PHE A 480 4.13 9.89 -9.07
CA PHE A 480 3.02 9.95 -10.00
C PHE A 480 1.71 9.51 -9.31
N ASP A 481 0.65 10.25 -9.57
CA ASP A 481 -0.68 9.94 -9.07
C ASP A 481 -1.73 10.20 -10.15
N LEU A 482 -2.34 9.11 -10.66
CA LEU A 482 -3.34 9.20 -11.72
C LEU A 482 -4.56 10.01 -11.31
N GLU A 483 -5.00 9.89 -10.06
CA GLU A 483 -6.19 10.59 -9.56
C GLU A 483 -6.01 12.12 -9.67
N LYS A 484 -4.86 12.61 -9.21
CA LYS A 484 -4.49 14.04 -9.32
C LYS A 484 -4.34 14.49 -10.77
N GLN A 485 -3.76 13.65 -11.61
CA GLN A 485 -3.62 13.92 -13.06
C GLN A 485 -4.98 13.98 -13.75
N VAL A 486 -5.94 13.15 -13.38
CA VAL A 486 -7.31 13.16 -13.92
C VAL A 486 -8.03 14.44 -13.49
N TYR A 487 -7.90 14.89 -12.25
CA TYR A 487 -8.48 16.16 -11.80
C TYR A 487 -7.85 17.36 -12.52
N ALA A 488 -6.54 17.37 -12.67
CA ALA A 488 -5.82 18.40 -13.41
C ALA A 488 -6.24 18.43 -14.90
N ALA A 489 -6.39 17.26 -15.51
CA ALA A 489 -6.87 17.13 -16.89
C ALA A 489 -8.29 17.69 -17.12
N LYS A 490 -9.14 17.70 -16.07
CA LYS A 490 -10.47 18.32 -16.05
C LYS A 490 -10.43 19.83 -15.81
N GLY A 491 -9.24 20.42 -15.65
CA GLY A 491 -9.04 21.85 -15.51
C GLY A 491 -8.97 22.34 -14.06
N TYR A 492 -8.83 21.48 -13.08
CA TYR A 492 -8.56 21.86 -11.70
C TYR A 492 -7.07 22.07 -11.45
N VAL A 493 -6.74 23.04 -10.63
CA VAL A 493 -5.47 23.05 -9.91
C VAL A 493 -5.62 22.15 -8.69
N VAL A 494 -4.71 21.20 -8.47
CA VAL A 494 -4.78 20.28 -7.34
C VAL A 494 -3.64 20.55 -6.38
N LEU A 495 -3.97 20.95 -5.15
CA LEU A 495 -3.02 21.13 -4.06
C LEU A 495 -3.04 19.89 -3.16
N TYR A 496 -1.88 19.33 -2.87
CA TYR A 496 -1.71 18.32 -1.84
C TYR A 496 -0.49 18.63 -0.98
N THR A 497 -0.61 18.41 0.34
CA THR A 497 0.37 18.92 1.31
C THR A 497 0.65 17.89 2.40
N ASN A 498 1.74 18.07 3.12
CA ASN A 498 2.09 17.32 4.32
C ASN A 498 1.90 18.20 5.57
N PRO A 499 0.70 18.25 6.14
CA PRO A 499 0.44 18.99 7.37
C PRO A 499 1.17 18.36 8.55
N ARG A 500 1.20 19.05 9.72
CA ARG A 500 1.66 18.43 10.98
C ARG A 500 0.99 17.06 11.19
N GLY A 501 1.75 16.11 11.73
CA GLY A 501 1.35 14.70 11.80
C GLY A 501 1.89 13.84 10.67
N SER A 502 2.33 14.44 9.55
CA SER A 502 2.92 13.68 8.45
C SER A 502 4.27 13.08 8.86
N THR A 503 4.58 11.89 8.32
CA THR A 503 5.90 11.26 8.38
C THR A 503 6.89 11.98 7.46
N SER A 504 8.17 11.52 7.41
CA SER A 504 9.18 12.10 6.52
C SER A 504 9.81 13.44 6.98
N TYR A 505 9.37 14.00 8.12
CA TYR A 505 9.88 15.26 8.69
C TYR A 505 10.46 15.11 10.11
N GLY A 506 10.55 13.90 10.60
CA GLY A 506 11.04 13.57 11.95
C GLY A 506 9.94 13.34 12.96
N GLU A 507 10.34 12.78 14.11
CA GLU A 507 9.43 12.35 15.16
C GLU A 507 8.66 13.51 15.80
N GLU A 508 9.32 14.65 16.02
CA GLU A 508 8.66 15.83 16.59
C GLU A 508 7.51 16.33 15.71
N PHE A 509 7.73 16.46 14.40
CA PHE A 509 6.72 16.95 13.47
C PHE A 509 5.52 15.99 13.39
N ALA A 510 5.76 14.70 13.34
CA ALA A 510 4.71 13.69 13.34
C ALA A 510 3.88 13.74 14.64
N ASN A 511 4.52 13.88 15.80
CA ASN A 511 3.83 13.90 17.10
C ASN A 511 3.19 15.24 17.49
N LEU A 512 3.20 16.26 16.63
CA LEU A 512 2.43 17.51 16.85
C LEU A 512 0.91 17.26 16.96
N ILE A 513 0.45 16.10 16.51
CA ILE A 513 -0.96 15.68 16.60
C ILE A 513 -1.19 14.60 17.66
N HIS A 514 -0.17 14.20 18.41
CA HIS A 514 -0.29 13.16 19.44
C HIS A 514 -1.37 13.53 20.47
N HIS A 515 -2.38 12.66 20.66
CA HIS A 515 -3.58 12.88 21.46
C HIS A 515 -4.43 14.10 21.05
N ALA A 516 -4.18 14.68 19.88
CA ALA A 516 -4.75 15.95 19.43
C ALA A 516 -5.21 15.93 17.96
N TYR A 517 -5.61 14.75 17.44
CA TYR A 517 -6.08 14.58 16.08
C TYR A 517 -7.60 14.31 16.01
N PRO A 518 -8.35 15.00 15.09
CA PRO A 518 -7.94 16.15 14.29
C PRO A 518 -7.76 17.41 15.16
N GLY A 519 -7.04 18.41 14.64
CA GLY A 519 -6.74 19.59 15.42
C GLY A 519 -6.12 20.75 14.62
N ASP A 520 -4.89 21.13 14.97
CA ASP A 520 -4.18 22.27 14.39
C ASP A 520 -3.68 22.01 12.95
N ASP A 521 -3.74 20.78 12.43
CA ASP A 521 -3.58 20.41 11.03
C ASP A 521 -4.51 21.22 10.11
N PHE A 522 -5.68 21.62 10.59
CA PHE A 522 -6.57 22.56 9.90
C PHE A 522 -5.86 23.83 9.44
N TYR A 523 -5.03 24.44 10.28
CA TYR A 523 -4.32 25.69 9.95
C TYR A 523 -3.27 25.47 8.86
N ASP A 524 -2.57 24.34 8.88
CA ASP A 524 -1.59 23.98 7.86
C ASP A 524 -2.25 23.82 6.49
N LEU A 525 -3.36 23.11 6.43
CA LEU A 525 -4.13 22.87 5.21
C LEU A 525 -4.68 24.17 4.62
N ASN A 526 -5.29 25.01 5.45
CA ASN A 526 -5.87 26.27 4.99
C ASN A 526 -4.81 27.31 4.58
N SER A 527 -3.66 27.32 5.26
CA SER A 527 -2.50 28.15 4.85
C SER A 527 -1.96 27.75 3.48
N GLY A 528 -1.99 26.44 3.15
CA GLY A 528 -1.65 25.96 1.81
C GLY A 528 -2.60 26.49 0.73
N VAL A 529 -3.90 26.43 1.00
CA VAL A 529 -4.91 27.02 0.09
C VAL A 529 -4.66 28.52 -0.10
N ASP A 530 -4.40 29.26 0.97
CA ASP A 530 -4.11 30.70 0.90
C ASP A 530 -2.83 30.99 0.10
N ALA A 531 -1.79 30.19 0.27
CA ALA A 531 -0.53 30.31 -0.49
C ALA A 531 -0.76 30.11 -2.01
N VAL A 532 -1.62 29.17 -2.40
CA VAL A 532 -1.94 28.95 -3.83
C VAL A 532 -2.85 30.06 -4.38
N ILE A 533 -3.82 30.56 -3.60
CA ILE A 533 -4.65 31.69 -3.97
C ILE A 533 -3.78 32.93 -4.22
N ALA A 534 -2.79 33.18 -3.39
CA ALA A 534 -1.85 34.30 -3.52
C ALA A 534 -1.05 34.29 -4.82
N LYS A 535 -0.91 33.12 -5.50
CA LYS A 535 -0.29 33.03 -6.84
C LYS A 535 -1.13 33.73 -7.95
N GLY A 536 -2.39 34.07 -7.69
CA GLY A 536 -3.20 34.91 -8.53
C GLY A 536 -4.01 34.23 -9.64
N TYR A 537 -3.92 32.91 -9.81
CA TYR A 537 -4.63 32.17 -10.87
C TYR A 537 -5.77 31.26 -10.33
N ILE A 538 -6.14 31.35 -9.05
CA ILE A 538 -7.26 30.59 -8.49
C ILE A 538 -8.57 31.38 -8.57
N ASP A 539 -9.64 30.68 -8.94
CA ASP A 539 -11.01 31.12 -8.77
C ASP A 539 -11.47 30.81 -7.34
N THR A 540 -11.51 31.82 -6.51
CA THR A 540 -11.85 31.67 -5.08
C THR A 540 -13.32 31.32 -4.82
N ASN A 541 -14.20 31.40 -5.85
CA ASN A 541 -15.58 30.94 -5.76
C ASN A 541 -15.72 29.43 -5.98
N ASN A 542 -14.65 28.76 -6.42
CA ASN A 542 -14.63 27.37 -6.78
C ASN A 542 -13.47 26.62 -6.08
N LEU A 543 -13.52 26.59 -4.75
CA LEU A 543 -12.62 25.84 -3.89
C LEU A 543 -13.30 24.53 -3.45
N PHE A 544 -12.59 23.41 -3.57
CA PHE A 544 -13.09 22.09 -3.24
C PHE A 544 -12.10 21.37 -2.32
N VAL A 545 -12.58 20.41 -1.51
CA VAL A 545 -11.73 19.63 -0.60
C VAL A 545 -12.11 18.16 -0.66
N THR A 546 -11.10 17.31 -0.67
CA THR A 546 -11.27 15.84 -0.61
C THR A 546 -10.12 15.17 0.13
N GLY A 547 -10.36 13.96 0.59
CA GLY A 547 -9.36 13.10 1.20
C GLY A 547 -9.96 11.79 1.67
N GLY A 548 -9.11 10.78 1.84
CA GLY A 548 -9.52 9.46 2.27
C GLY A 548 -8.95 9.08 3.64
N SER A 549 -9.66 8.26 4.43
CA SER A 549 -9.20 7.80 5.74
C SER A 549 -8.94 8.99 6.69
N GLY A 550 -7.74 9.14 7.22
CA GLY A 550 -7.34 10.34 7.94
C GLY A 550 -7.58 11.63 7.13
N GLY A 551 -7.36 11.62 5.82
CA GLY A 551 -7.73 12.75 4.93
C GLY A 551 -9.24 12.98 4.85
N GLY A 552 -10.04 11.92 4.96
CA GLY A 552 -11.51 12.01 5.10
C GLY A 552 -11.93 12.67 6.42
N VAL A 553 -11.26 12.32 7.53
CA VAL A 553 -11.39 12.99 8.82
C VAL A 553 -11.11 14.49 8.67
N LEU A 554 -9.97 14.85 8.08
CA LEU A 554 -9.56 16.25 7.92
C LEU A 554 -10.43 16.99 6.90
N THR A 555 -11.01 16.32 5.92
CA THR A 555 -12.01 16.89 5.03
C THR A 555 -13.26 17.31 5.82
N CYS A 556 -13.80 16.39 6.64
CA CYS A 556 -14.95 16.69 7.51
C CYS A 556 -14.61 17.78 8.54
N TRP A 557 -13.46 17.68 9.22
CA TRP A 557 -12.99 18.66 10.16
C TRP A 557 -12.87 20.07 9.55
N THR A 558 -12.36 20.14 8.31
CA THR A 558 -12.22 21.40 7.59
C THR A 558 -13.57 22.05 7.32
N ILE A 559 -14.56 21.31 6.83
CA ILE A 559 -15.89 21.88 6.53
C ILE A 559 -16.74 22.16 7.77
N GLU A 560 -16.39 21.62 8.93
CA GLU A 560 -16.97 21.99 10.22
C GLU A 560 -16.45 23.33 10.76
N LEU A 561 -15.22 23.70 10.35
CA LEU A 561 -14.54 24.89 10.86
C LEU A 561 -14.58 26.09 9.89
N THR A 562 -14.84 25.87 8.59
CA THR A 562 -14.90 26.95 7.59
C THR A 562 -15.89 26.65 6.47
N GLU A 563 -16.55 27.70 5.97
CA GLU A 563 -17.49 27.63 4.84
C GLU A 563 -16.82 28.00 3.50
N ARG A 564 -15.50 28.07 3.43
CA ARG A 564 -14.76 28.53 2.23
C ARG A 564 -14.85 27.58 1.05
N PHE A 565 -15.14 26.29 1.28
CA PHE A 565 -15.21 25.28 0.24
C PHE A 565 -16.62 25.17 -0.34
N ARG A 566 -16.69 25.16 -1.65
CA ARG A 566 -17.94 25.08 -2.42
C ARG A 566 -18.62 23.71 -2.31
N ALA A 567 -17.81 22.65 -2.29
CA ALA A 567 -18.24 21.29 -1.99
C ALA A 567 -17.06 20.47 -1.45
N ALA A 568 -17.39 19.37 -0.80
CA ALA A 568 -16.44 18.42 -0.22
C ALA A 568 -16.74 16.99 -0.70
N ALA A 569 -15.69 16.14 -0.73
CA ALA A 569 -15.82 14.70 -0.90
C ALA A 569 -15.01 13.99 0.18
N SER A 570 -15.69 13.43 1.16
CA SER A 570 -15.07 12.69 2.26
C SER A 570 -15.13 11.20 2.01
N LEU A 571 -13.95 10.54 1.99
CA LEU A 571 -13.83 9.14 1.62
C LEU A 571 -13.48 8.32 2.86
N TYR A 572 -14.31 7.31 3.14
CA TYR A 572 -14.11 6.39 4.26
C TYR A 572 -13.53 7.06 5.52
N PRO A 573 -14.22 8.13 6.05
CA PRO A 573 -13.75 8.89 7.19
C PRO A 573 -13.94 8.11 8.51
N VAL A 574 -13.30 8.61 9.58
CA VAL A 574 -13.71 8.34 10.96
C VAL A 574 -14.45 9.58 11.48
N ILE A 575 -15.64 9.38 12.01
CA ILE A 575 -16.50 10.48 12.50
C ILE A 575 -16.64 10.44 14.03
N ASN A 576 -16.63 9.27 14.58
CA ASN A 576 -16.84 9.03 15.98
C ASN A 576 -15.72 8.13 16.54
N TRP A 577 -14.77 8.74 17.23
CA TRP A 577 -13.60 8.03 17.73
C TRP A 577 -13.96 6.96 18.75
N TYR A 578 -15.08 7.11 19.47
CA TYR A 578 -15.53 6.10 20.42
C TYR A 578 -15.98 4.81 19.71
N SER A 579 -16.81 4.93 18.65
CA SER A 579 -17.22 3.77 17.85
C SER A 579 -16.06 3.18 17.06
N PHE A 580 -15.20 4.02 16.47
CA PHE A 580 -14.01 3.58 15.73
C PHE A 580 -13.08 2.71 16.58
N ALA A 581 -12.75 3.14 17.80
CA ALA A 581 -11.89 2.40 18.73
C ALA A 581 -12.39 0.96 19.02
N LEU A 582 -13.71 0.76 18.94
CA LEU A 582 -14.35 -0.51 19.30
C LEU A 582 -14.84 -1.31 18.08
N THR A 583 -14.75 -0.75 16.89
CA THR A 583 -15.23 -1.41 15.67
C THR A 583 -14.21 -1.46 14.53
N SER A 584 -13.04 -0.80 14.67
CA SER A 584 -11.94 -0.94 13.72
C SER A 584 -11.24 -2.29 13.85
N ASP A 585 -10.58 -2.70 12.80
CA ASP A 585 -9.73 -3.90 12.75
C ASP A 585 -8.37 -3.73 13.45
N ILE A 586 -8.07 -2.52 13.95
CA ILE A 586 -6.83 -2.15 14.62
C ILE A 586 -7.07 -1.58 16.03
N PRO A 587 -7.80 -2.29 16.92
CA PRO A 587 -8.15 -1.76 18.24
C PRO A 587 -6.95 -1.45 19.15
N PHE A 588 -5.80 -2.08 18.89
CA PHE A 588 -4.56 -1.88 19.64
C PHE A 588 -3.96 -0.48 19.48
N ILE A 589 -4.33 0.29 18.42
CA ILE A 589 -3.83 1.68 18.24
C ILE A 589 -4.38 2.66 19.28
N THR A 590 -5.42 2.29 20.01
CA THR A 590 -6.04 3.18 21.02
C THR A 590 -5.04 3.71 22.03
N LYS A 591 -4.08 2.89 22.46
CA LYS A 591 -3.04 3.33 23.42
C LYS A 591 -1.95 4.24 22.82
N TYR A 592 -1.92 4.36 21.49
CA TYR A 592 -0.97 5.23 20.78
C TYR A 592 -1.60 6.57 20.38
N TRP A 593 -2.91 6.56 20.11
CA TRP A 593 -3.62 7.73 19.60
C TRP A 593 -4.42 8.49 20.66
N PHE A 594 -4.74 7.82 21.77
CA PHE A 594 -5.54 8.38 22.83
C PHE A 594 -4.86 8.21 24.21
N PRO A 595 -5.11 9.09 25.18
CA PRO A 595 -4.51 9.01 26.51
C PRO A 595 -5.17 7.96 27.44
N GLY A 596 -5.80 6.93 26.88
CA GLY A 596 -6.47 5.84 27.55
C GLY A 596 -7.58 5.24 26.71
N LEU A 597 -8.23 4.19 27.23
CA LEU A 597 -9.37 3.53 26.56
C LEU A 597 -10.62 4.43 26.57
N PRO A 598 -11.61 4.19 25.69
CA PRO A 598 -12.80 5.04 25.55
C PRO A 598 -13.56 5.30 26.86
N TRP A 599 -13.68 4.32 27.73
CA TRP A 599 -14.33 4.46 29.05
C TRP A 599 -13.45 5.05 30.15
N GLU A 600 -12.13 5.12 29.94
CA GLU A 600 -11.19 5.75 30.87
C GLU A 600 -11.03 7.24 30.61
N ASN A 601 -11.12 7.67 29.35
CA ASN A 601 -10.93 9.06 28.92
C ASN A 601 -11.95 9.49 27.86
N THR A 602 -13.23 9.29 28.13
CA THR A 602 -14.36 9.59 27.22
C THR A 602 -14.29 11.02 26.67
N ASP A 603 -13.87 11.99 27.49
CA ASP A 603 -13.83 13.41 27.08
C ASP A 603 -12.87 13.65 25.90
N ASN A 604 -11.71 12.98 25.86
CA ASN A 604 -10.78 13.13 24.73
C ASN A 604 -11.38 12.57 23.45
N TYR A 605 -12.00 11.39 23.51
CA TYR A 605 -12.68 10.80 22.37
C TYR A 605 -13.81 11.68 21.84
N MET A 606 -14.65 12.18 22.74
CA MET A 606 -15.77 13.05 22.36
C MET A 606 -15.28 14.39 21.80
N GLN A 607 -14.29 15.02 22.42
CA GLN A 607 -13.75 16.30 21.95
C GLN A 607 -13.19 16.23 20.53
N ARG A 608 -12.65 15.08 20.14
CA ARG A 608 -12.06 14.84 18.80
C ARG A 608 -13.07 14.24 17.81
N SER A 609 -14.23 13.79 18.25
CA SER A 609 -15.27 13.25 17.37
C SER A 609 -15.98 14.36 16.59
N LEU A 610 -16.05 14.18 15.28
CA LEU A 610 -16.65 15.13 14.34
C LEU A 610 -18.16 15.24 14.51
N THR A 611 -18.81 14.20 15.03
CA THR A 611 -20.23 14.24 15.39
C THR A 611 -20.62 15.41 16.28
N ASN A 612 -19.70 15.96 17.06
CA ASN A 612 -19.98 17.09 17.96
C ASN A 612 -20.06 18.45 17.25
N LEU A 613 -19.46 18.58 16.07
CA LEU A 613 -19.43 19.79 15.30
C LEU A 613 -20.24 19.71 14.00
N VAL A 614 -20.80 18.56 13.68
CA VAL A 614 -21.52 18.31 12.41
C VAL A 614 -22.64 19.33 12.15
N ALA A 615 -23.27 19.85 13.21
CA ALA A 615 -24.30 20.89 13.10
C ALA A 615 -23.80 22.21 12.47
N LYS A 616 -22.50 22.42 12.37
CA LYS A 616 -21.91 23.59 11.72
C LYS A 616 -21.74 23.42 10.21
N VAL A 617 -21.82 22.19 9.70
CA VAL A 617 -21.59 21.90 8.28
C VAL A 617 -22.71 22.48 7.42
N LYS A 618 -22.32 23.27 6.43
CA LYS A 618 -23.21 23.79 5.38
C LYS A 618 -22.72 23.38 3.98
N THR A 619 -21.48 22.96 3.87
CA THR A 619 -20.83 22.58 2.61
C THR A 619 -21.47 21.33 2.04
N PRO A 620 -21.98 21.34 0.79
CA PRO A 620 -22.43 20.15 0.09
C PRO A 620 -21.36 19.06 0.12
N THR A 621 -21.72 17.84 0.56
CA THR A 621 -20.72 16.82 0.85
C THR A 621 -21.08 15.46 0.25
N LEU A 622 -20.20 14.92 -0.61
CA LEU A 622 -20.22 13.51 -1.00
C LEU A 622 -19.49 12.70 0.05
N VAL A 623 -20.14 11.64 0.54
CA VAL A 623 -19.55 10.65 1.45
C VAL A 623 -19.41 9.34 0.68
N MET A 624 -18.22 8.75 0.63
CA MET A 624 -17.99 7.50 -0.10
C MET A 624 -17.21 6.51 0.77
N THR A 625 -17.60 5.22 0.73
CA THR A 625 -16.93 4.17 1.51
C THR A 625 -17.09 2.80 0.86
N GLY A 626 -16.15 1.89 1.15
CA GLY A 626 -16.24 0.48 0.78
C GLY A 626 -17.14 -0.31 1.75
N GLU A 627 -17.95 -1.23 1.24
CA GLU A 627 -18.82 -2.04 2.09
C GLU A 627 -18.07 -3.07 2.96
N ALA A 628 -16.84 -3.45 2.52
CA ALA A 628 -15.96 -4.35 3.25
C ALA A 628 -14.79 -3.61 3.93
N ASP A 629 -14.97 -2.32 4.22
CA ASP A 629 -14.00 -1.53 4.96
C ASP A 629 -14.10 -1.86 6.45
N TYR A 630 -13.07 -2.55 6.95
CA TYR A 630 -12.93 -2.86 8.37
C TYR A 630 -11.96 -1.93 9.09
N ARG A 631 -11.18 -1.12 8.35
CA ARG A 631 -10.25 -0.14 8.90
C ARG A 631 -10.99 1.08 9.47
N THR A 632 -11.81 1.70 8.62
CA THR A 632 -12.77 2.73 8.99
C THR A 632 -14.18 2.19 8.65
N PRO A 633 -14.80 1.47 9.57
CA PRO A 633 -16.03 0.72 9.28
C PRO A 633 -17.10 1.60 8.64
N ILE A 634 -17.86 1.03 7.71
CA ILE A 634 -18.89 1.73 6.93
C ILE A 634 -19.84 2.56 7.79
N SER A 635 -20.10 2.12 9.02
CA SER A 635 -20.93 2.84 9.99
C SER A 635 -20.42 4.25 10.32
N GLU A 636 -19.11 4.51 10.20
CA GLU A 636 -18.54 5.84 10.39
C GLU A 636 -19.02 6.80 9.29
N ALA A 637 -18.99 6.35 8.04
CA ALA A 637 -19.48 7.12 6.90
C ALA A 637 -21.02 7.30 6.95
N GLU A 638 -21.75 6.26 7.33
CA GLU A 638 -23.23 6.28 7.49
C GLU A 638 -23.66 7.29 8.56
N GLN A 639 -22.98 7.34 9.72
CA GLN A 639 -23.26 8.32 10.78
C GLN A 639 -23.16 9.77 10.23
N PHE A 640 -22.10 10.07 9.47
CA PHE A 640 -21.91 11.41 8.91
C PHE A 640 -22.98 11.76 7.88
N TYR A 641 -23.24 10.84 6.95
CA TYR A 641 -24.26 11.01 5.93
C TYR A 641 -25.64 11.29 6.54
N GLU A 642 -26.07 10.47 7.52
CA GLU A 642 -27.35 10.64 8.16
C GLU A 642 -27.46 11.95 8.95
N ALA A 643 -26.40 12.33 9.66
CA ALA A 643 -26.33 13.61 10.35
C ALA A 643 -26.52 14.80 9.38
N LEU A 644 -25.83 14.78 8.23
CA LEU A 644 -25.99 15.81 7.20
C LEU A 644 -27.40 15.82 6.60
N LYS A 645 -28.01 14.66 6.37
CA LYS A 645 -29.41 14.58 5.90
C LYS A 645 -30.40 15.15 6.91
N LEU A 646 -30.22 14.86 8.19
CA LEU A 646 -31.07 15.43 9.27
C LEU A 646 -30.92 16.95 9.37
N LEU A 647 -29.79 17.50 9.00
CA LEU A 647 -29.49 18.93 8.94
C LEU A 647 -29.94 19.58 7.62
N ASN A 648 -30.51 18.83 6.68
CA ASN A 648 -30.86 19.26 5.32
C ASN A 648 -29.67 19.80 4.51
N VAL A 649 -28.46 19.35 4.80
CA VAL A 649 -27.28 19.62 3.97
C VAL A 649 -27.36 18.76 2.71
N ASP A 650 -27.04 19.35 1.56
CA ASP A 650 -26.95 18.59 0.31
C ASP A 650 -25.84 17.54 0.40
N THR A 651 -26.21 16.26 0.36
CA THR A 651 -25.27 15.16 0.56
C THR A 651 -25.72 13.88 -0.14
N VAL A 652 -24.75 13.10 -0.58
CA VAL A 652 -24.92 11.78 -1.22
C VAL A 652 -23.99 10.77 -0.54
N LEU A 653 -24.54 9.60 -0.21
CA LEU A 653 -23.72 8.45 0.23
C LEU A 653 -23.46 7.52 -0.96
N VAL A 654 -22.19 7.26 -1.26
CA VAL A 654 -21.77 6.26 -2.25
C VAL A 654 -21.15 5.07 -1.53
N ARG A 655 -21.84 3.93 -1.62
CA ARG A 655 -21.38 2.64 -1.09
C ARG A 655 -20.77 1.84 -2.22
N VAL A 656 -19.54 1.38 -2.05
CA VAL A 656 -18.83 0.62 -3.09
C VAL A 656 -18.79 -0.86 -2.70
N PRO A 657 -19.50 -1.74 -3.44
CA PRO A 657 -19.63 -3.14 -3.08
C PRO A 657 -18.29 -3.87 -2.99
N GLU A 658 -18.13 -4.73 -1.99
CA GLU A 658 -16.95 -5.61 -1.80
C GLU A 658 -15.61 -4.89 -1.62
N GLU A 659 -15.56 -3.56 -1.70
CA GLU A 659 -14.30 -2.82 -1.55
C GLU A 659 -13.90 -2.70 -0.08
N PRO A 660 -12.63 -3.00 0.21
CA PRO A 660 -12.03 -2.68 1.49
C PRO A 660 -11.61 -1.20 1.54
N HIS A 661 -10.89 -0.83 2.57
CA HIS A 661 -10.30 0.51 2.71
C HIS A 661 -9.48 0.92 1.50
N GLY A 662 -9.69 2.14 0.99
CA GLY A 662 -8.96 2.72 -0.16
C GLY A 662 -9.72 2.68 -1.49
N ILE A 663 -10.72 1.80 -1.67
CA ILE A 663 -11.54 1.71 -2.89
C ILE A 663 -10.67 1.61 -4.16
N SER A 664 -9.80 0.62 -4.20
CA SER A 664 -8.84 0.42 -5.29
C SER A 664 -8.55 -1.05 -5.63
N ARG A 665 -9.27 -1.98 -4.99
CA ARG A 665 -9.11 -3.40 -5.26
C ARG A 665 -9.48 -3.72 -6.71
N ARG A 666 -10.60 -3.13 -7.19
CA ARG A 666 -11.02 -3.23 -8.59
C ARG A 666 -10.69 -1.94 -9.34
N PRO A 667 -10.07 -2.03 -10.52
CA PRO A 667 -9.79 -0.86 -11.36
C PRO A 667 -11.04 -0.01 -11.65
N SER A 668 -12.18 -0.66 -11.99
CA SER A 668 -13.44 0.05 -12.25
C SER A 668 -13.96 0.84 -11.05
N HIS A 669 -13.75 0.36 -9.82
CA HIS A 669 -14.14 1.08 -8.61
C HIS A 669 -13.23 2.28 -8.36
N HIS A 670 -11.93 2.18 -8.64
CA HIS A 670 -11.01 3.31 -8.59
C HIS A 670 -11.38 4.36 -9.65
N ILE A 671 -11.74 3.93 -10.86
CA ILE A 671 -12.29 4.81 -11.91
C ILE A 671 -13.56 5.52 -11.43
N ALA A 672 -14.50 4.76 -10.83
CA ALA A 672 -15.74 5.32 -10.31
C ALA A 672 -15.49 6.36 -9.19
N LYS A 673 -14.54 6.09 -8.29
CA LYS A 673 -14.11 7.03 -7.26
C LYS A 673 -13.69 8.37 -7.87
N MET A 674 -12.76 8.38 -8.82
CA MET A 674 -12.29 9.59 -9.50
C MET A 674 -13.42 10.34 -10.19
N LEU A 675 -14.30 9.61 -10.88
CA LEU A 675 -15.39 10.22 -11.65
C LEU A 675 -16.50 10.78 -10.75
N TYR A 676 -16.85 10.11 -9.65
CA TYR A 676 -17.87 10.61 -8.72
C TYR A 676 -17.39 11.85 -7.96
N ILE A 677 -16.15 11.86 -7.50
CA ILE A 677 -15.56 13.06 -6.84
C ILE A 677 -15.58 14.23 -7.81
N SER A 678 -15.01 14.06 -9.00
CA SER A 678 -14.96 15.16 -9.99
C SER A 678 -16.35 15.56 -10.48
N GLY A 679 -17.28 14.61 -10.64
CA GLY A 679 -18.66 14.87 -11.01
C GLY A 679 -19.43 15.66 -9.94
N TRP A 680 -19.21 15.36 -8.66
CA TRP A 680 -19.75 16.08 -7.53
C TRP A 680 -19.28 17.53 -7.51
N PHE A 681 -17.99 17.77 -7.72
CA PHE A 681 -17.43 19.10 -7.78
C PHE A 681 -17.97 19.91 -8.99
N GLU A 682 -18.09 19.29 -10.17
CA GLU A 682 -18.68 19.93 -11.35
C GLU A 682 -20.13 20.37 -11.13
N GLN A 683 -20.95 19.57 -10.43
CA GLN A 683 -22.35 19.91 -10.12
C GLN A 683 -22.45 21.13 -9.18
N HIS A 684 -21.44 21.36 -8.35
CA HIS A 684 -21.42 22.43 -7.36
C HIS A 684 -20.58 23.65 -7.76
N LYS A 685 -19.98 23.64 -8.96
CA LYS A 685 -19.30 24.84 -9.47
C LYS A 685 -20.25 26.02 -9.49
N SER A 686 -19.73 27.18 -9.09
CA SER A 686 -20.41 28.47 -9.32
C SER A 686 -20.65 28.62 -10.82
N LYS A 687 -21.89 28.82 -11.22
CA LYS A 687 -22.19 29.24 -12.58
C LYS A 687 -21.84 30.72 -12.66
N GLU A 688 -20.95 31.07 -13.59
CA GLU A 688 -20.66 32.50 -13.90
C GLU A 688 -21.92 33.29 -14.21
#